data_8df585fcd103b486255c9e5edb579573
#
_entry.id   8df585fcd103b486255c9e5edb579573
#
_cell.length_a   1.000
_cell.length_b   1.000
_cell.length_c   1.000
_cell.angle_alpha   90.00
_cell.angle_beta   90.00
_cell.angle_gamma   90.00
#
_symmetry.space_group_name_H-M   'P 1'
#
loop_
_entity.id
_entity.type
_entity.pdbx_description
1 polymer ?
#
loop_
_entity_poly.entity_id
_entity_poly.type
_entity_poly.pdbx_seq_one_letter_code
_entity_poly.pdbx_strand_id
1 'polypeptide(L)'
;MNRFSVALLSLFIGASSFAADKKANINIDSRVQYQHVTGFGGFSPSPTWQYWLGEAEMNKLFGKADNQLGLNVLRLYIANNRNGWSAGVANAKNAKKNGAFIFASPWSPPASWKSNNSDSNGGSLLESHYKDWANYLNDYYLYMKQQGVEIDAISIQNEPDWKAEYQSCVWTGEQMAKFLREYGHIIQCKVIAPEAIHFTRNLHEAILKDDEACKNLDIVGGHFYGWDGSSYPIAAQKGKEVWMTEFLINERQQNENKNITWKEDGFLFARSINDAMLANMSAWVHYSLKRYYGCLGDGNFGTTNNAITKRGYILSHYAKYVSGSTRIRHGLDDATGSLSSSAYLSQTGDSTIVMIINSSGDNFNTTISLPFNTTEGSQIVTTESLNADKTALTIDSETYQPEVSVAPYSVCTFIFKKSSARTDLPEISDNENTVSVFADNYDSYGASCIPAGWRAKSEEGIRKAGSYSLGPRLMGFSSEGLMNYAFYFRTNTAADGYISYGEENNYRLNLEPGKYTLSYSTVGWKATPTVTAAVQTTSGSDIKTLDSTPSSFVSANGSSARITKTSDYSLDFEITKSDSYVLKWIVKKATGGLNEVLVGNINLIRHDDATVIQIMPTANTQQPASIYDVQGRKQSKLKSGLNIIKNADGSIVKVIK
;
A
#
# COMPACT_ATOMS: atom_id res chain seq x y z
N MET A 1 -9.89 -12.14 84.90
CA MET A 1 -10.36 -10.97 84.07
C MET A 1 -9.55 -10.91 82.79
N ASN A 2 -10.05 -11.60 81.77
CA ASN A 2 -9.40 -11.66 80.45
C ASN A 2 -9.98 -10.55 79.58
N ARG A 3 -9.14 -9.64 79.09
CA ARG A 3 -9.52 -8.66 78.07
C ARG A 3 -9.20 -9.23 76.68
N PHE A 4 -10.22 -9.53 75.89
CA PHE A 4 -10.09 -9.82 74.49
C PHE A 4 -9.99 -8.50 73.71
N SER A 5 -8.88 -8.29 73.03
CA SER A 5 -8.73 -7.20 72.02
C SER A 5 -9.17 -7.72 70.67
N VAL A 6 -10.24 -7.15 70.15
CA VAL A 6 -10.70 -7.42 68.79
C VAL A 6 -9.94 -6.45 67.85
N ALA A 7 -9.07 -6.98 67.01
CA ALA A 7 -8.42 -6.22 65.93
C ALA A 7 -9.38 -6.16 64.76
N LEU A 8 -9.85 -4.95 64.44
CA LEU A 8 -10.61 -4.68 63.22
C LEU A 8 -9.62 -4.62 62.04
N LEU A 9 -9.68 -5.66 61.18
CA LEU A 9 -8.95 -5.69 59.90
C LEU A 9 -9.80 -4.93 58.87
N SER A 10 -9.47 -3.66 58.64
CA SER A 10 -10.08 -2.86 57.57
C SER A 10 -9.52 -3.34 56.20
N LEU A 11 -10.33 -4.06 55.46
CA LEU A 11 -10.07 -4.41 54.08
C LEU A 11 -10.22 -3.12 53.25
N PHE A 12 -9.11 -2.52 52.83
CA PHE A 12 -9.11 -1.55 51.75
C PHE A 12 -9.34 -2.31 50.44
N ILE A 13 -10.58 -2.38 49.99
CA ILE A 13 -10.89 -2.68 48.61
C ILE A 13 -10.53 -1.41 47.82
N GLY A 14 -9.35 -1.42 47.23
CA GLY A 14 -8.98 -0.45 46.22
C GLY A 14 -9.94 -0.63 45.03
N ALA A 15 -10.92 0.26 44.92
CA ALA A 15 -11.69 0.39 43.70
C ALA A 15 -10.72 0.87 42.59
N SER A 16 -10.16 -0.08 41.84
CA SER A 16 -9.63 0.23 40.51
C SER A 16 -10.81 0.75 39.71
N SER A 17 -10.86 2.06 39.49
CA SER A 17 -11.76 2.63 38.50
C SER A 17 -11.33 2.05 37.15
N PHE A 18 -12.05 1.03 36.67
CA PHE A 18 -11.97 0.65 35.27
C PHE A 18 -12.44 1.86 34.50
N ALA A 19 -11.54 2.52 33.78
CA ALA A 19 -11.94 3.51 32.78
C ALA A 19 -12.93 2.82 31.84
N ALA A 20 -14.06 3.50 31.56
CA ALA A 20 -15.04 2.95 30.62
C ALA A 20 -14.33 2.72 29.26
N ASP A 21 -14.58 1.58 28.65
CA ASP A 21 -14.04 1.26 27.34
C ASP A 21 -14.37 2.37 26.33
N LYS A 22 -13.37 2.78 25.59
CA LYS A 22 -13.55 3.72 24.47
C LYS A 22 -14.27 3.00 23.32
N LYS A 23 -14.95 3.75 22.47
CA LYS A 23 -15.61 3.21 21.28
C LYS A 23 -14.85 3.64 20.03
N ALA A 24 -14.77 2.73 19.08
CA ALA A 24 -14.30 3.01 17.74
C ALA A 24 -15.17 2.28 16.70
N ASN A 25 -15.18 2.79 15.48
CA ASN A 25 -15.86 2.14 14.36
C ASN A 25 -14.91 2.06 13.18
N ILE A 26 -14.91 0.90 12.51
CA ILE A 26 -14.19 0.71 11.24
C ILE A 26 -15.21 0.31 10.19
N ASN A 27 -15.31 1.10 9.13
CA ASN A 27 -16.17 0.82 7.98
C ASN A 27 -15.31 0.31 6.83
N ILE A 28 -15.64 -0.87 6.30
CA ILE A 28 -14.90 -1.51 5.21
C ILE A 28 -15.63 -1.33 3.89
N ASP A 29 -14.91 -0.87 2.87
CA ASP A 29 -15.40 -0.81 1.49
C ASP A 29 -14.45 -1.56 0.55
N SER A 30 -14.75 -2.83 0.28
CA SER A 30 -13.93 -3.70 -0.56
C SER A 30 -14.05 -3.42 -2.06
N ARG A 31 -14.96 -2.53 -2.49
CA ARG A 31 -15.09 -2.11 -3.89
C ARG A 31 -13.92 -1.23 -4.33
N VAL A 32 -13.38 -0.46 -3.39
CA VAL A 32 -12.18 0.36 -3.64
C VAL A 32 -10.96 -0.45 -3.24
N GLN A 33 -10.19 -0.85 -4.24
CA GLN A 33 -8.99 -1.66 -4.07
C GLN A 33 -7.77 -0.83 -4.45
N TYR A 34 -6.70 -1.05 -3.71
CA TYR A 34 -5.43 -0.37 -3.89
C TYR A 34 -4.35 -1.37 -4.35
N GLN A 35 -3.16 -1.28 -3.80
CA GLN A 35 -2.05 -2.15 -4.19
C GLN A 35 -2.26 -3.61 -3.79
N HIS A 36 -1.72 -4.51 -4.60
CA HIS A 36 -1.42 -5.87 -4.19
C HIS A 36 -0.22 -5.86 -3.24
N VAL A 37 -0.29 -6.59 -2.14
CA VAL A 37 0.78 -6.68 -1.15
C VAL A 37 1.66 -7.89 -1.47
N THR A 38 2.83 -7.64 -2.01
CA THR A 38 3.79 -8.70 -2.39
C THR A 38 4.42 -9.36 -1.17
N GLY A 39 4.81 -8.56 -0.15
CA GLY A 39 5.30 -9.20 1.06
C GLY A 39 6.12 -8.37 2.03
N PHE A 40 6.60 -9.09 3.03
CA PHE A 40 7.33 -8.54 4.17
C PHE A 40 8.56 -9.38 4.47
N GLY A 41 9.65 -8.71 4.81
CA GLY A 41 10.87 -9.43 5.08
C GLY A 41 12.00 -8.58 5.61
N GLY A 42 13.22 -8.94 5.27
CA GLY A 42 14.36 -8.19 5.78
C GLY A 42 15.67 -8.51 5.09
N PHE A 43 16.65 -7.71 5.44
CA PHE A 43 18.01 -7.81 4.94
C PHE A 43 18.79 -8.88 5.70
N SER A 44 19.40 -9.78 4.95
CA SER A 44 20.42 -10.71 5.45
C SER A 44 21.80 -10.18 5.09
N PRO A 45 22.53 -9.63 6.04
CA PRO A 45 23.82 -9.03 5.78
C PRO A 45 24.88 -10.07 5.44
N SER A 46 25.96 -9.60 4.84
CA SER A 46 27.17 -10.38 4.70
C SER A 46 27.69 -10.83 6.09
N PRO A 47 28.21 -12.06 6.22
CA PRO A 47 28.83 -12.54 7.47
C PRO A 47 29.92 -11.64 8.02
N THR A 48 30.56 -10.83 7.17
CA THR A 48 31.62 -9.90 7.56
C THR A 48 31.09 -8.62 8.23
N TRP A 49 29.81 -8.32 8.09
CA TRP A 49 29.22 -7.07 8.58
C TRP A 49 28.44 -7.24 9.86
N GLN A 50 27.72 -8.37 9.97
CA GLN A 50 26.82 -8.62 11.09
C GLN A 50 26.71 -10.11 11.41
N TYR A 51 25.89 -10.43 12.40
CA TYR A 51 25.69 -11.78 12.86
C TYR A 51 25.16 -12.71 11.79
N TRP A 52 25.79 -13.85 11.68
CA TRP A 52 25.41 -14.92 10.78
C TRP A 52 24.00 -15.46 11.09
N LEU A 53 23.26 -15.78 10.05
CA LEU A 53 21.99 -16.50 10.11
C LEU A 53 22.23 -17.92 9.63
N GLY A 54 22.11 -18.88 10.54
CA GLY A 54 22.12 -20.30 10.20
C GLY A 54 20.77 -20.79 9.70
N GLU A 55 20.70 -22.07 9.33
CA GLU A 55 19.45 -22.68 8.84
C GLU A 55 18.31 -22.61 9.88
N ALA A 56 18.62 -22.80 11.16
CA ALA A 56 17.63 -22.74 12.24
C ALA A 56 17.02 -21.34 12.37
N GLU A 57 17.83 -20.28 12.27
CA GLU A 57 17.37 -18.90 12.30
C GLU A 57 16.57 -18.57 11.04
N MET A 58 17.02 -19.01 9.86
CA MET A 58 16.28 -18.81 8.61
C MET A 58 14.92 -19.52 8.63
N ASN A 59 14.83 -20.70 9.23
CA ASN A 59 13.56 -21.41 9.42
C ASN A 59 12.64 -20.67 10.38
N LYS A 60 13.13 -20.04 11.46
CA LYS A 60 12.32 -19.18 12.34
C LYS A 60 11.78 -17.97 11.58
N LEU A 61 12.56 -17.38 10.69
CA LEU A 61 12.20 -16.17 9.94
C LEU A 61 11.21 -16.49 8.81
N PHE A 62 11.48 -17.47 7.97
CA PHE A 62 10.73 -17.73 6.73
C PHE A 62 9.74 -18.89 6.81
N GLY A 63 9.83 -19.75 7.81
CA GLY A 63 8.85 -20.82 8.02
C GLY A 63 7.48 -20.28 8.45
N LYS A 64 6.43 -21.08 8.24
CA LYS A 64 5.01 -20.68 8.45
C LYS A 64 4.34 -21.34 9.66
N ALA A 65 5.05 -22.16 10.45
CA ALA A 65 4.52 -22.74 11.69
C ALA A 65 4.23 -21.65 12.75
N ASP A 66 3.51 -22.00 13.81
CA ASP A 66 3.06 -21.03 14.83
C ASP A 66 4.20 -20.26 15.49
N ASN A 67 5.33 -20.93 15.72
CA ASN A 67 6.53 -20.33 16.31
C ASN A 67 7.53 -19.77 15.28
N GLN A 68 7.08 -19.51 14.06
CA GLN A 68 7.86 -18.96 12.96
C GLN A 68 7.19 -17.69 12.45
N LEU A 69 7.94 -16.81 11.76
CA LEU A 69 7.46 -15.47 11.39
C LEU A 69 6.75 -15.40 10.04
N GLY A 70 6.97 -16.37 9.15
CA GLY A 70 6.34 -16.41 7.84
C GLY A 70 6.80 -15.33 6.87
N LEU A 71 8.01 -14.77 7.07
CA LEU A 71 8.56 -13.76 6.16
C LEU A 71 8.64 -14.35 4.74
N ASN A 72 8.43 -13.49 3.74
CA ASN A 72 8.42 -13.91 2.34
C ASN A 72 9.21 -13.01 1.39
N VAL A 73 10.00 -12.06 1.92
CA VAL A 73 10.94 -11.24 1.14
C VAL A 73 12.32 -11.27 1.79
N LEU A 74 13.34 -11.60 1.02
CA LEU A 74 14.74 -11.58 1.45
C LEU A 74 15.54 -10.60 0.62
N ARG A 75 16.21 -9.65 1.26
CA ARG A 75 17.18 -8.75 0.64
C ARG A 75 18.60 -9.25 0.92
N LEU A 76 19.43 -9.31 -0.12
CA LEU A 76 20.83 -9.71 -0.08
C LEU A 76 21.75 -8.56 -0.47
N TYR A 77 23.01 -8.67 -0.09
CA TYR A 77 24.10 -7.79 -0.51
C TYR A 77 24.82 -8.34 -1.74
N ILE A 78 25.06 -7.48 -2.75
CA ILE A 78 25.95 -7.78 -3.87
C ILE A 78 27.32 -7.16 -3.59
N ALA A 79 28.31 -7.98 -3.29
CA ALA A 79 29.68 -7.51 -3.10
C ALA A 79 30.26 -6.93 -4.40
N ASN A 80 31.06 -5.87 -4.29
CA ASN A 80 31.72 -5.23 -5.42
C ASN A 80 32.98 -6.00 -5.95
N ASN A 81 33.16 -7.22 -5.46
CA ASN A 81 34.09 -8.19 -5.99
C ASN A 81 33.48 -9.61 -5.97
N ARG A 82 33.82 -10.43 -6.95
CA ARG A 82 33.19 -11.75 -7.15
C ARG A 82 33.49 -12.74 -6.00
N ASN A 83 34.57 -12.56 -5.26
CA ASN A 83 34.93 -13.44 -4.14
C ASN A 83 33.89 -13.35 -2.99
N GLY A 84 33.22 -12.24 -2.85
CA GLY A 84 32.17 -12.04 -1.84
C GLY A 84 30.79 -12.60 -2.20
N TRP A 85 30.55 -13.04 -3.43
CA TRP A 85 29.22 -13.42 -3.91
C TRP A 85 28.62 -14.66 -3.23
N SER A 86 29.47 -15.56 -2.75
CA SER A 86 29.03 -16.79 -2.08
C SER A 86 28.35 -16.55 -0.74
N ALA A 87 28.56 -15.40 -0.12
CA ALA A 87 28.12 -15.11 1.25
C ALA A 87 26.59 -15.22 1.45
N GLY A 88 25.78 -14.85 0.45
CA GLY A 88 24.31 -14.88 0.51
C GLY A 88 23.68 -16.20 0.10
N VAL A 89 24.41 -17.14 -0.49
CA VAL A 89 23.86 -18.34 -1.16
C VAL A 89 23.06 -19.23 -0.20
N ALA A 90 23.60 -19.54 0.98
CA ALA A 90 22.94 -20.43 1.94
C ALA A 90 21.60 -19.84 2.43
N ASN A 91 21.59 -18.54 2.76
CA ASN A 91 20.40 -17.86 3.23
C ASN A 91 19.36 -17.73 2.11
N ALA A 92 19.79 -17.44 0.88
CA ALA A 92 18.92 -17.43 -0.28
C ALA A 92 18.23 -18.79 -0.52
N LYS A 93 18.97 -19.90 -0.45
CA LYS A 93 18.42 -21.25 -0.57
C LYS A 93 17.38 -21.54 0.50
N ASN A 94 17.68 -21.20 1.76
CA ASN A 94 16.75 -21.44 2.88
C ASN A 94 15.47 -20.59 2.76
N ALA A 95 15.58 -19.33 2.36
CA ALA A 95 14.42 -18.48 2.12
C ALA A 95 13.59 -18.98 0.92
N LYS A 96 14.25 -19.32 -0.19
CA LYS A 96 13.57 -19.82 -1.41
C LYS A 96 12.83 -21.12 -1.18
N LYS A 97 13.36 -22.02 -0.34
CA LYS A 97 12.69 -23.26 0.10
C LYS A 97 11.32 -22.99 0.74
N ASN A 98 11.15 -21.83 1.39
CA ASN A 98 9.90 -21.37 1.98
C ASN A 98 9.07 -20.47 1.05
N GLY A 99 9.46 -20.33 -0.24
CA GLY A 99 8.74 -19.56 -1.24
C GLY A 99 9.00 -18.05 -1.20
N ALA A 100 10.10 -17.59 -0.59
CA ALA A 100 10.41 -16.18 -0.52
C ALA A 100 10.79 -15.58 -1.87
N PHE A 101 10.39 -14.34 -2.08
CA PHE A 101 10.91 -13.45 -3.11
C PHE A 101 12.29 -12.95 -2.65
N ILE A 102 13.29 -13.07 -3.51
CA ILE A 102 14.68 -12.72 -3.18
C ILE A 102 15.16 -11.62 -4.11
N PHE A 103 15.62 -10.53 -3.54
CA PHE A 103 16.33 -9.50 -4.31
C PHE A 103 17.68 -9.17 -3.69
N ALA A 104 18.53 -8.57 -4.50
CA ALA A 104 19.89 -8.23 -4.09
C ALA A 104 20.27 -6.81 -4.51
N SER A 105 20.98 -6.09 -3.63
CA SER A 105 21.38 -4.70 -3.83
C SER A 105 22.89 -4.53 -3.66
N PRO A 106 23.57 -3.79 -4.58
CA PRO A 106 24.96 -3.39 -4.42
C PRO A 106 25.06 -2.04 -3.72
N TRP A 107 26.07 -1.85 -2.87
CA TRP A 107 26.35 -0.56 -2.25
C TRP A 107 27.30 0.31 -3.09
N SER A 108 28.19 -0.30 -3.88
CA SER A 108 29.10 0.42 -4.76
C SER A 108 29.58 -0.49 -5.89
N PRO A 109 29.75 0.04 -7.11
CA PRO A 109 30.56 -0.59 -8.14
C PRO A 109 32.02 -0.71 -7.70
N PRO A 110 32.87 -1.49 -8.44
CA PRO A 110 34.32 -1.52 -8.22
C PRO A 110 34.93 -0.11 -8.25
N ALA A 111 35.87 0.15 -7.34
CA ALA A 111 36.50 1.47 -7.17
C ALA A 111 37.04 2.06 -8.49
N SER A 112 37.69 1.23 -9.33
CA SER A 112 38.25 1.67 -10.62
C SER A 112 37.23 2.13 -11.65
N TRP A 113 35.93 1.84 -11.46
CA TRP A 113 34.86 2.27 -12.36
C TRP A 113 34.22 3.58 -11.93
N LYS A 114 34.67 4.15 -10.81
CA LYS A 114 34.06 5.32 -10.20
C LYS A 114 34.92 6.58 -10.36
N SER A 115 34.26 7.74 -10.41
CA SER A 115 34.88 9.05 -10.59
C SER A 115 35.88 9.43 -9.49
N ASN A 116 35.74 8.88 -8.29
CA ASN A 116 36.63 9.12 -7.16
C ASN A 116 37.67 7.99 -6.94
N ASN A 117 37.68 6.99 -7.80
CA ASN A 117 38.53 5.79 -7.69
C ASN A 117 38.51 5.12 -6.30
N SER A 118 37.29 5.14 -5.67
CA SER A 118 37.06 4.56 -4.34
C SER A 118 35.68 3.90 -4.32
N ASP A 119 35.51 2.81 -3.58
CA ASP A 119 34.20 2.20 -3.35
C ASP A 119 33.40 2.91 -2.24
N SER A 120 34.00 3.86 -1.56
CA SER A 120 33.44 4.62 -0.43
C SER A 120 33.39 6.13 -0.75
N ASN A 121 32.79 6.92 0.16
CA ASN A 121 32.74 8.38 0.05
C ASN A 121 32.05 8.89 -1.23
N GLY A 122 31.00 8.22 -1.67
CA GLY A 122 30.25 8.62 -2.87
C GLY A 122 31.05 8.40 -4.16
N GLY A 123 31.18 9.42 -4.98
CA GLY A 123 31.65 9.28 -6.38
C GLY A 123 30.53 8.72 -7.26
N SER A 124 30.62 8.87 -8.57
CA SER A 124 29.63 8.37 -9.53
C SER A 124 30.23 7.28 -10.40
N LEU A 125 29.42 6.33 -10.85
CA LEU A 125 29.82 5.37 -11.88
C LEU A 125 30.14 6.16 -13.17
N LEU A 126 31.29 5.89 -13.78
CA LEU A 126 31.66 6.48 -15.06
C LEU A 126 30.79 5.90 -16.18
N GLU A 127 30.28 6.74 -17.08
CA GLU A 127 29.44 6.29 -18.21
C GLU A 127 30.12 5.21 -19.08
N SER A 128 31.44 5.27 -19.23
CA SER A 128 32.23 4.24 -19.94
C SER A 128 32.09 2.85 -19.34
N HIS A 129 31.64 2.73 -18.08
CA HIS A 129 31.44 1.49 -17.34
C HIS A 129 29.95 1.13 -17.12
N TYR A 130 29.00 1.82 -17.73
CA TYR A 130 27.57 1.50 -17.57
C TYR A 130 27.26 0.08 -18.07
N LYS A 131 27.79 -0.29 -19.24
CA LYS A 131 27.61 -1.66 -19.76
C LYS A 131 28.28 -2.70 -18.88
N ASP A 132 29.48 -2.40 -18.38
CA ASP A 132 30.23 -3.31 -17.48
C ASP A 132 29.45 -3.53 -16.19
N TRP A 133 28.83 -2.47 -15.66
CA TRP A 133 28.00 -2.55 -14.46
C TRP A 133 26.73 -3.40 -14.68
N ALA A 134 26.02 -3.21 -15.78
CA ALA A 134 24.87 -4.03 -16.13
C ALA A 134 25.25 -5.51 -16.28
N ASN A 135 26.37 -5.80 -16.92
CA ASN A 135 26.92 -7.16 -17.02
C ASN A 135 27.28 -7.72 -15.64
N TYR A 136 27.92 -6.91 -14.77
CA TYR A 136 28.29 -7.33 -13.41
C TYR A 136 27.08 -7.74 -12.59
N LEU A 137 26.00 -6.95 -12.63
CA LEU A 137 24.76 -7.26 -11.96
C LEU A 137 24.10 -8.53 -12.52
N ASN A 138 24.08 -8.68 -13.84
CA ASN A 138 23.56 -9.89 -14.47
C ASN A 138 24.42 -11.13 -14.20
N ASP A 139 25.74 -10.99 -14.12
CA ASP A 139 26.66 -12.08 -13.76
C ASP A 139 26.40 -12.57 -12.33
N TYR A 140 26.04 -11.67 -11.40
CA TYR A 140 25.62 -12.06 -10.06
C TYR A 140 24.32 -12.88 -10.09
N TYR A 141 23.33 -12.48 -10.88
CA TYR A 141 22.12 -13.27 -11.08
C TYR A 141 22.44 -14.67 -11.61
N LEU A 142 23.26 -14.76 -12.66
CA LEU A 142 23.67 -16.04 -13.26
C LEU A 142 24.47 -16.90 -12.28
N TYR A 143 25.35 -16.27 -11.48
CA TYR A 143 26.09 -16.95 -10.42
C TYR A 143 25.13 -17.58 -9.40
N MET A 144 24.16 -16.82 -8.88
CA MET A 144 23.18 -17.33 -7.93
C MET A 144 22.36 -18.49 -8.52
N LYS A 145 21.98 -18.38 -9.78
CA LYS A 145 21.28 -19.45 -10.52
C LYS A 145 22.15 -20.70 -10.63
N GLN A 146 23.44 -20.56 -10.93
CA GLN A 146 24.41 -21.67 -10.93
C GLN A 146 24.56 -22.31 -9.54
N GLN A 147 24.46 -21.54 -8.48
CA GLN A 147 24.46 -22.05 -7.11
C GLN A 147 23.16 -22.79 -6.74
N GLY A 148 22.16 -22.86 -7.64
CA GLY A 148 20.88 -23.54 -7.42
C GLY A 148 19.84 -22.69 -6.68
N VAL A 149 19.97 -21.36 -6.73
CA VAL A 149 18.95 -20.44 -6.25
C VAL A 149 18.78 -19.29 -7.25
N GLU A 150 17.66 -19.26 -7.94
CA GLU A 150 17.28 -18.17 -8.81
C GLU A 150 16.68 -17.04 -7.98
N ILE A 151 17.34 -15.88 -7.96
CA ILE A 151 16.84 -14.68 -7.31
C ILE A 151 15.82 -13.98 -8.22
N ASP A 152 14.89 -13.24 -7.64
CA ASP A 152 13.75 -12.70 -8.37
C ASP A 152 14.00 -11.29 -8.90
N ALA A 153 14.87 -10.50 -8.22
CA ALA A 153 15.18 -9.14 -8.64
C ALA A 153 16.61 -8.70 -8.26
N ILE A 154 17.09 -7.68 -8.97
CA ILE A 154 18.33 -6.96 -8.65
C ILE A 154 18.01 -5.47 -8.58
N SER A 155 18.53 -4.81 -7.54
CA SER A 155 18.63 -3.36 -7.49
C SER A 155 19.90 -2.88 -8.20
N ILE A 156 19.80 -1.74 -8.87
CA ILE A 156 20.96 -1.19 -9.59
C ILE A 156 21.92 -0.44 -8.68
N GLN A 157 21.45 0.08 -7.54
CA GLN A 157 22.25 0.81 -6.56
C GLN A 157 21.51 0.97 -5.23
N ASN A 158 22.19 0.78 -4.10
CA ASN A 158 21.72 1.17 -2.77
C ASN A 158 22.00 2.66 -2.53
N GLU A 159 21.03 3.42 -2.05
CA GLU A 159 21.12 4.81 -1.60
C GLU A 159 21.89 5.75 -2.54
N PRO A 160 21.45 5.90 -3.80
CA PRO A 160 22.15 6.70 -4.81
C PRO A 160 22.19 8.21 -4.52
N ASP A 161 21.40 8.69 -3.60
CA ASP A 161 21.32 10.09 -3.16
C ASP A 161 22.10 10.35 -1.85
N TRP A 162 22.86 9.34 -1.36
CA TRP A 162 23.64 9.45 -0.13
C TRP A 162 25.15 9.23 -0.34
N LYS A 163 25.95 10.22 0.06
CA LYS A 163 27.38 10.13 0.07
C LYS A 163 27.88 9.62 1.42
N ALA A 164 27.91 8.29 1.57
CA ALA A 164 28.36 7.66 2.81
C ALA A 164 29.88 7.49 2.88
N GLU A 165 30.41 7.46 4.10
CA GLU A 165 31.83 7.12 4.38
C GLU A 165 32.15 5.64 4.12
N TYR A 166 31.12 4.78 4.17
CA TYR A 166 31.18 3.37 3.75
C TYR A 166 30.94 3.24 2.23
N GLN A 167 30.84 2.01 1.73
CA GLN A 167 30.56 1.74 0.32
C GLN A 167 29.33 2.49 -0.14
N SER A 168 29.49 3.35 -1.13
CA SER A 168 28.43 4.21 -1.67
C SER A 168 28.77 4.68 -3.07
N CYS A 169 27.76 4.94 -3.89
CA CYS A 169 27.89 5.50 -5.23
C CYS A 169 26.70 6.43 -5.51
N VAL A 170 27.00 7.67 -5.88
CA VAL A 170 25.97 8.70 -6.12
C VAL A 170 25.53 8.68 -7.58
N TRP A 171 24.22 8.79 -7.78
CA TRP A 171 23.60 8.88 -9.11
C TRP A 171 22.59 10.02 -9.14
N THR A 172 22.42 10.62 -10.31
CA THR A 172 21.24 11.46 -10.60
C THR A 172 20.12 10.62 -11.21
N GLY A 173 18.89 11.15 -11.21
CA GLY A 173 17.76 10.49 -11.86
C GLY A 173 17.99 10.30 -13.37
N GLU A 174 18.60 11.29 -14.04
CA GLU A 174 18.94 11.23 -15.45
C GLU A 174 20.00 10.18 -15.76
N GLN A 175 20.99 10.01 -14.87
CA GLN A 175 22.00 8.94 -15.01
C GLN A 175 21.36 7.56 -14.89
N MET A 176 20.47 7.36 -13.92
CA MET A 176 19.74 6.11 -13.75
C MET A 176 18.81 5.83 -14.93
N ALA A 177 18.08 6.84 -15.41
CA ALA A 177 17.24 6.71 -16.60
C ALA A 177 18.07 6.35 -17.83
N LYS A 178 19.22 7.00 -18.04
CA LYS A 178 20.14 6.65 -19.13
C LYS A 178 20.67 5.23 -19.01
N PHE A 179 21.12 4.81 -17.83
CA PHE A 179 21.59 3.46 -17.58
C PHE A 179 20.52 2.40 -17.90
N LEU A 180 19.31 2.59 -17.40
CA LEU A 180 18.23 1.64 -17.62
C LEU A 180 17.77 1.63 -19.09
N ARG A 181 17.68 2.79 -19.76
CA ARG A 181 17.36 2.87 -21.17
C ARG A 181 18.35 2.13 -22.06
N GLU A 182 19.66 2.30 -21.80
CA GLU A 182 20.70 1.77 -22.67
C GLU A 182 21.09 0.34 -22.32
N TYR A 183 21.08 -0.04 -21.05
CA TYR A 183 21.64 -1.31 -20.58
C TYR A 183 20.74 -2.11 -19.63
N GLY A 184 19.59 -1.61 -19.20
CA GLY A 184 18.68 -2.32 -18.29
C GLY A 184 18.25 -3.68 -18.82
N HIS A 185 18.07 -3.81 -20.14
CA HIS A 185 17.72 -5.06 -20.83
C HIS A 185 18.74 -6.19 -20.68
N ILE A 186 19.96 -5.91 -20.23
CA ILE A 186 21.02 -6.93 -19.99
C ILE A 186 20.69 -7.75 -18.73
N ILE A 187 20.01 -7.15 -17.75
CA ILE A 187 19.65 -7.81 -16.49
C ILE A 187 18.47 -8.74 -16.72
N GLN A 188 18.67 -10.04 -16.48
CA GLN A 188 17.70 -11.10 -16.85
C GLN A 188 16.66 -11.42 -15.76
N CYS A 189 16.62 -10.67 -14.67
CA CYS A 189 15.58 -10.74 -13.65
C CYS A 189 14.90 -9.37 -13.50
N LYS A 190 13.92 -9.25 -12.60
CA LYS A 190 13.29 -7.96 -12.30
C LYS A 190 14.32 -6.94 -11.82
N VAL A 191 14.09 -5.67 -12.15
CA VAL A 191 14.96 -4.56 -11.79
C VAL A 191 14.28 -3.65 -10.78
N ILE A 192 15.02 -3.34 -9.71
CA ILE A 192 14.63 -2.37 -8.68
C ILE A 192 15.48 -1.11 -8.83
N ALA A 193 14.86 0.06 -8.78
CA ALA A 193 15.51 1.36 -8.69
C ALA A 193 14.54 2.40 -8.10
N PRO A 194 15.00 3.50 -7.53
CA PRO A 194 16.41 3.87 -7.29
C PRO A 194 16.97 3.35 -5.95
N GLU A 195 16.15 2.91 -4.98
CA GLU A 195 16.49 2.68 -3.57
C GLU A 195 17.04 3.94 -2.87
N ALA A 196 16.43 5.12 -3.14
CA ALA A 196 16.83 6.39 -2.53
C ALA A 196 16.67 6.38 -1.01
N ILE A 197 17.65 6.95 -0.26
CA ILE A 197 17.67 6.91 1.21
C ILE A 197 16.46 7.61 1.85
N HIS A 198 15.94 8.68 1.22
CA HIS A 198 14.78 9.44 1.68
C HIS A 198 13.54 9.20 0.81
N PHE A 199 13.54 8.16 -0.01
CA PHE A 199 12.53 7.91 -1.04
C PHE A 199 12.34 9.13 -1.99
N THR A 200 13.43 9.75 -2.42
CA THR A 200 13.46 11.01 -3.15
C THR A 200 12.80 10.88 -4.52
N ARG A 201 11.77 11.67 -4.79
CA ARG A 201 10.91 11.56 -5.98
C ARG A 201 11.64 11.81 -7.31
N ASN A 202 12.53 12.80 -7.35
CA ASN A 202 13.23 13.18 -8.56
C ASN A 202 14.03 12.02 -9.19
N LEU A 203 14.50 11.06 -8.40
CA LEU A 203 15.25 9.91 -8.90
C LEU A 203 14.35 8.94 -9.66
N HIS A 204 13.27 8.44 -9.05
CA HIS A 204 12.39 7.49 -9.72
C HIS A 204 11.50 8.15 -10.77
N GLU A 205 11.11 9.42 -10.60
CA GLU A 205 10.32 10.13 -11.60
C GLU A 205 11.10 10.35 -12.91
N ALA A 206 12.41 10.58 -12.84
CA ALA A 206 13.25 10.67 -14.04
C ALA A 206 13.22 9.35 -14.84
N ILE A 207 13.28 8.21 -14.13
CA ILE A 207 13.17 6.87 -14.75
C ILE A 207 11.76 6.64 -15.32
N LEU A 208 10.71 6.94 -14.55
CA LEU A 208 9.32 6.68 -14.93
C LEU A 208 8.84 7.56 -16.11
N LYS A 209 9.42 8.75 -16.27
CA LYS A 209 9.13 9.67 -17.37
C LYS A 209 9.85 9.33 -18.67
N ASP A 210 10.89 8.53 -18.62
CA ASP A 210 11.60 8.00 -19.79
C ASP A 210 11.00 6.62 -20.12
N ASP A 211 10.23 6.53 -21.20
CA ASP A 211 9.47 5.32 -21.53
C ASP A 211 10.37 4.09 -21.77
N GLU A 212 11.56 4.25 -22.36
CA GLU A 212 12.49 3.14 -22.58
C GLU A 212 13.18 2.71 -21.26
N ALA A 213 13.54 3.65 -20.40
CA ALA A 213 14.05 3.35 -19.06
C ALA A 213 12.97 2.66 -18.21
N CYS A 214 11.74 3.16 -18.28
CA CYS A 214 10.60 2.63 -17.55
C CYS A 214 10.27 1.18 -17.94
N LYS A 215 10.46 0.78 -19.21
CA LYS A 215 10.30 -0.62 -19.64
C LYS A 215 11.26 -1.58 -18.91
N ASN A 216 12.46 -1.12 -18.60
CA ASN A 216 13.49 -1.88 -17.92
C ASN A 216 13.50 -1.72 -16.39
N LEU A 217 12.45 -1.11 -15.83
CA LEU A 217 12.19 -1.01 -14.40
C LEU A 217 10.96 -1.84 -14.04
N ASP A 218 11.01 -2.65 -12.99
CA ASP A 218 9.86 -3.42 -12.50
C ASP A 218 9.34 -2.87 -11.18
N ILE A 219 10.22 -2.45 -10.29
CA ILE A 219 9.90 -2.05 -8.93
C ILE A 219 10.58 -0.72 -8.59
N VAL A 220 9.79 0.23 -8.12
CA VAL A 220 10.31 1.47 -7.53
C VAL A 220 10.64 1.20 -6.06
N GLY A 221 11.93 1.17 -5.73
CA GLY A 221 12.43 0.96 -4.38
C GLY A 221 12.84 2.26 -3.70
N GLY A 222 12.70 2.32 -2.36
CA GLY A 222 13.20 3.42 -1.55
C GLY A 222 13.26 3.09 -0.07
N HIS A 223 13.96 3.93 0.69
CA HIS A 223 14.18 3.78 2.12
C HIS A 223 13.45 4.84 2.92
N PHE A 224 13.19 4.58 4.21
CA PHE A 224 12.41 5.49 5.05
C PHE A 224 13.24 6.43 5.92
N TYR A 225 14.53 6.60 5.67
CA TYR A 225 15.38 7.52 6.41
C TYR A 225 15.11 8.99 6.02
N GLY A 226 13.97 9.54 6.47
CA GLY A 226 13.49 10.87 6.12
C GLY A 226 12.38 10.88 5.06
N TRP A 227 11.73 9.75 4.84
CA TRP A 227 10.51 9.67 4.05
C TRP A 227 9.42 10.62 4.59
N ASP A 228 8.76 11.34 3.70
CA ASP A 228 7.79 12.40 4.02
C ASP A 228 6.33 11.90 4.19
N GLY A 229 6.11 10.59 4.19
CA GLY A 229 4.78 9.99 4.29
C GLY A 229 4.03 9.89 2.97
N SER A 230 4.65 10.26 1.85
CA SER A 230 3.95 10.28 0.56
C SER A 230 3.95 8.94 -0.17
N SER A 231 2.93 8.70 -1.02
CA SER A 231 2.87 7.61 -1.97
C SER A 231 3.30 8.03 -3.38
N TYR A 232 3.34 7.11 -4.34
CA TYR A 232 4.01 7.32 -5.63
C TYR A 232 3.11 6.87 -6.81
N PRO A 233 2.01 7.60 -7.12
CA PRO A 233 1.00 7.15 -8.09
C PRO A 233 1.52 7.04 -9.51
N ILE A 234 2.56 7.80 -9.91
CA ILE A 234 3.15 7.65 -11.25
C ILE A 234 3.66 6.21 -11.42
N ALA A 235 4.22 5.60 -10.38
CA ALA A 235 4.64 4.20 -10.42
C ALA A 235 3.44 3.28 -10.67
N ALA A 236 2.34 3.44 -9.93
CA ALA A 236 1.12 2.67 -10.11
C ALA A 236 0.49 2.87 -11.50
N GLN A 237 0.43 4.11 -12.00
CA GLN A 237 -0.05 4.43 -13.35
C GLN A 237 0.78 3.76 -14.46
N LYS A 238 2.08 3.58 -14.23
CA LYS A 238 2.99 2.86 -15.14
C LYS A 238 3.02 1.34 -14.86
N GLY A 239 2.15 0.84 -13.98
CA GLY A 239 2.08 -0.59 -13.63
C GLY A 239 3.27 -1.11 -12.82
N LYS A 240 3.96 -0.23 -12.10
CA LYS A 240 5.12 -0.58 -11.28
C LYS A 240 4.74 -0.71 -9.82
N GLU A 241 5.26 -1.74 -9.15
CA GLU A 241 5.17 -1.83 -7.70
C GLU A 241 6.05 -0.79 -7.01
N VAL A 242 5.66 -0.37 -5.81
CA VAL A 242 6.46 0.51 -4.95
C VAL A 242 6.82 -0.25 -3.69
N TRP A 243 8.10 -0.34 -3.36
CA TRP A 243 8.60 -1.10 -2.22
C TRP A 243 9.41 -0.22 -1.26
N MET A 244 9.11 -0.30 0.01
CA MET A 244 10.05 0.14 1.04
C MET A 244 11.11 -0.95 1.22
N THR A 245 12.31 -0.71 0.70
CA THR A 245 13.36 -1.74 0.56
C THR A 245 14.36 -1.76 1.71
N GLU A 246 14.35 -0.74 2.58
CA GLU A 246 15.16 -0.70 3.80
C GLU A 246 14.62 0.30 4.81
N PHE A 247 14.49 -0.12 6.07
CA PHE A 247 14.29 0.78 7.20
C PHE A 247 14.77 0.17 8.51
N LEU A 248 15.35 1.01 9.35
CA LEU A 248 15.89 0.71 10.67
C LEU A 248 15.48 1.78 11.68
N ILE A 249 15.02 1.37 12.85
CA ILE A 249 14.77 2.24 14.01
C ILE A 249 15.72 1.79 15.13
N ASN A 250 16.74 2.57 15.45
CA ASN A 250 17.73 2.21 16.48
C ASN A 250 18.30 3.40 17.28
N GLU A 251 17.82 4.61 17.05
CA GLU A 251 18.42 5.84 17.57
C GLU A 251 18.49 5.90 19.10
N ARG A 252 17.42 5.47 19.78
CA ARG A 252 17.40 5.46 21.25
C ARG A 252 18.41 4.51 21.84
N GLN A 253 18.53 3.31 21.26
CA GLN A 253 19.45 2.29 21.77
C GLN A 253 20.90 2.74 21.61
N GLN A 254 21.24 3.36 20.49
CA GLN A 254 22.57 3.89 20.24
C GLN A 254 22.88 5.16 21.04
N ASN A 255 22.01 6.15 20.96
CA ASN A 255 22.26 7.47 21.53
C ASN A 255 22.03 7.53 23.05
N GLU A 256 21.04 6.81 23.55
CA GLU A 256 20.65 6.82 24.97
C GLU A 256 21.14 5.58 25.73
N ASN A 257 21.72 4.60 25.07
CA ASN A 257 22.16 3.31 25.62
C ASN A 257 21.06 2.60 26.42
N LYS A 258 19.84 2.57 25.88
CA LYS A 258 18.65 2.01 26.54
C LYS A 258 18.21 0.70 25.89
N ASN A 259 17.67 -0.19 26.72
CA ASN A 259 17.02 -1.41 26.24
C ASN A 259 15.78 -1.07 25.41
N ILE A 260 15.48 -1.94 24.41
CA ILE A 260 14.23 -1.89 23.68
C ILE A 260 13.07 -2.24 24.62
N THR A 261 12.07 -1.37 24.67
CA THR A 261 10.85 -1.60 25.43
C THR A 261 9.63 -1.65 24.51
N TRP A 262 8.62 -2.42 24.92
CA TRP A 262 7.40 -2.59 24.11
C TRP A 262 6.71 -1.25 23.80
N LYS A 263 6.48 -0.43 24.83
CA LYS A 263 5.71 0.82 24.69
C LYS A 263 6.41 1.90 23.88
N GLU A 264 7.73 1.88 23.84
CA GLU A 264 8.50 2.93 23.15
C GLU A 264 8.87 2.53 21.73
N ASP A 265 9.03 1.24 21.46
CA ASP A 265 9.56 0.71 20.22
C ASP A 265 8.49 0.04 19.33
N GLY A 266 7.64 -0.80 19.93
CA GLY A 266 6.70 -1.63 19.20
C GLY A 266 5.76 -0.83 18.31
N PHE A 267 5.29 0.32 18.77
CA PHE A 267 4.34 1.14 18.03
C PHE A 267 4.99 1.97 16.93
N LEU A 268 6.22 2.45 17.11
CA LEU A 268 6.97 3.09 16.02
C LEU A 268 7.21 2.10 14.89
N PHE A 269 7.60 0.88 15.25
CA PHE A 269 7.83 -0.19 14.28
C PHE A 269 6.53 -0.62 13.57
N ALA A 270 5.46 -0.87 14.31
CA ALA A 270 4.16 -1.26 13.74
C ALA A 270 3.58 -0.16 12.83
N ARG A 271 3.66 1.11 13.26
CA ARG A 271 3.19 2.25 12.46
C ARG A 271 3.99 2.41 11.19
N SER A 272 5.32 2.26 11.21
CA SER A 272 6.12 2.38 9.99
C SER A 272 5.71 1.40 8.90
N ILE A 273 5.28 0.18 9.29
CA ILE A 273 4.74 -0.81 8.35
C ILE A 273 3.34 -0.40 7.87
N ASN A 274 2.45 -0.01 8.81
CA ASN A 274 1.09 0.40 8.48
C ASN A 274 1.06 1.61 7.55
N ASP A 275 1.90 2.61 7.83
CA ASP A 275 2.00 3.84 7.02
C ASP A 275 2.51 3.53 5.60
N ALA A 276 3.47 2.61 5.45
CA ALA A 276 3.91 2.13 4.15
C ALA A 276 2.77 1.47 3.37
N MET A 277 1.97 0.63 4.05
CA MET A 277 0.80 0.01 3.41
C MET A 277 -0.24 1.06 2.99
N LEU A 278 -0.52 2.04 3.86
CA LEU A 278 -1.43 3.15 3.55
C LEU A 278 -0.92 4.02 2.40
N ALA A 279 0.39 4.15 2.24
CA ALA A 279 1.05 4.82 1.12
C ALA A 279 1.16 3.97 -0.16
N ASN A 280 0.39 2.90 -0.28
CA ASN A 280 0.35 2.00 -1.44
C ASN A 280 1.66 1.27 -1.76
N MET A 281 2.49 1.01 -0.76
CA MET A 281 3.66 0.16 -0.96
C MET A 281 3.28 -1.32 -0.96
N SER A 282 3.85 -2.07 -1.89
CA SER A 282 3.58 -3.50 -2.07
C SER A 282 4.47 -4.39 -1.19
N ALA A 283 5.56 -3.87 -0.67
CA ALA A 283 6.44 -4.61 0.24
C ALA A 283 7.11 -3.70 1.28
N TRP A 284 7.47 -4.30 2.41
CA TRP A 284 8.22 -3.64 3.47
C TRP A 284 9.38 -4.53 3.95
N VAL A 285 10.62 -4.01 3.92
CA VAL A 285 11.85 -4.79 4.16
C VAL A 285 12.65 -4.18 5.30
N HIS A 286 12.81 -4.94 6.37
CA HIS A 286 13.51 -4.50 7.58
C HIS A 286 15.04 -4.59 7.45
N TYR A 287 15.77 -3.62 7.96
CA TYR A 287 17.21 -3.69 8.17
C TYR A 287 17.53 -3.82 9.67
N SER A 288 18.04 -4.99 10.18
CA SER A 288 18.24 -6.23 9.48
C SER A 288 17.52 -7.39 10.20
N LEU A 289 17.57 -8.60 9.64
CA LEU A 289 16.86 -9.77 10.21
C LEU A 289 17.36 -10.18 11.60
N LYS A 290 18.65 -9.98 11.91
CA LYS A 290 19.23 -10.33 13.22
C LYS A 290 20.14 -9.23 13.74
N ARG A 291 19.71 -8.57 14.78
CA ARG A 291 20.41 -7.63 15.67
C ARG A 291 19.49 -7.34 16.86
N TYR A 292 19.93 -6.50 17.82
CA TYR A 292 19.03 -6.01 18.89
C TYR A 292 17.79 -5.31 18.32
N TYR A 293 17.87 -4.71 17.15
CA TYR A 293 16.76 -4.09 16.41
C TYR A 293 16.12 -5.02 15.37
N GLY A 294 16.59 -6.25 15.24
CA GLY A 294 16.14 -7.21 14.22
C GLY A 294 14.89 -7.99 14.61
N CYS A 295 14.45 -8.86 13.71
CA CYS A 295 13.39 -9.85 13.99
C CYS A 295 13.88 -10.94 14.95
N LEU A 296 15.18 -11.23 14.94
CA LEU A 296 15.87 -12.07 15.92
C LEU A 296 16.87 -11.22 16.72
N GLY A 297 16.89 -11.41 18.03
CA GLY A 297 17.82 -10.74 18.92
C GLY A 297 19.27 -11.21 18.78
N ASP A 298 20.21 -10.41 19.26
CA ASP A 298 21.65 -10.69 19.29
C ASP A 298 22.25 -10.69 20.69
N GLY A 299 21.41 -10.56 21.73
CA GLY A 299 21.83 -10.51 23.12
C GLY A 299 22.11 -9.11 23.64
N ASN A 300 22.02 -8.06 22.82
CA ASN A 300 22.23 -6.67 23.24
C ASN A 300 20.91 -5.96 23.51
N PHE A 301 20.95 -4.87 24.29
CA PHE A 301 19.82 -3.97 24.57
C PHE A 301 18.54 -4.69 24.98
N GLY A 302 18.66 -5.69 25.89
CA GLY A 302 17.53 -6.44 26.44
C GLY A 302 16.99 -7.56 25.55
N THR A 303 17.56 -7.78 24.37
CA THR A 303 17.16 -8.90 23.50
C THR A 303 17.89 -10.20 23.87
N THR A 304 17.26 -11.35 23.62
CA THR A 304 17.87 -12.67 23.78
C THR A 304 18.43 -13.14 22.43
N ASN A 305 19.67 -13.64 22.43
CA ASN A 305 20.32 -14.11 21.20
C ASN A 305 19.48 -15.24 20.52
N ASN A 306 19.23 -15.09 19.22
CA ASN A 306 18.44 -16.00 18.38
C ASN A 306 16.98 -16.17 18.79
N ALA A 307 16.47 -15.42 19.77
CA ALA A 307 15.05 -15.39 20.10
C ALA A 307 14.32 -14.42 19.18
N ILE A 308 13.07 -14.74 18.85
CA ILE A 308 12.18 -13.81 18.15
C ILE A 308 11.93 -12.59 19.05
N THR A 309 12.10 -11.40 18.50
CA THR A 309 11.86 -10.14 19.17
C THR A 309 10.40 -9.70 19.00
N LYS A 310 9.97 -8.68 19.75
CA LYS A 310 8.65 -8.05 19.55
C LYS A 310 8.49 -7.50 18.13
N ARG A 311 9.55 -6.94 17.52
CA ARG A 311 9.54 -6.52 16.11
C ARG A 311 9.30 -7.70 15.16
N GLY A 312 9.91 -8.85 15.45
CA GLY A 312 9.65 -10.08 14.68
C GLY A 312 8.17 -10.48 14.76
N TYR A 313 7.57 -10.49 15.95
CA TYR A 313 6.15 -10.80 16.09
C TYR A 313 5.24 -9.78 15.41
N ILE A 314 5.55 -8.47 15.48
CA ILE A 314 4.81 -7.45 14.75
C ILE A 314 4.89 -7.70 13.23
N LEU A 315 6.09 -7.94 12.71
CA LEU A 315 6.25 -8.18 11.27
C LEU A 315 5.52 -9.44 10.82
N SER A 316 5.39 -10.46 11.70
CA SER A 316 4.66 -11.68 11.39
C SER A 316 3.14 -11.49 11.23
N HIS A 317 2.54 -10.48 11.86
CA HIS A 317 1.14 -10.12 11.61
C HIS A 317 0.92 -9.79 10.12
N TYR A 318 1.83 -9.02 9.55
CA TYR A 318 1.77 -8.65 8.14
C TYR A 318 2.22 -9.81 7.23
N ALA A 319 3.35 -10.43 7.55
CA ALA A 319 3.93 -11.47 6.70
C ALA A 319 3.02 -12.71 6.55
N LYS A 320 2.40 -13.16 7.63
CA LYS A 320 1.54 -14.35 7.62
C LYS A 320 0.14 -14.09 7.07
N TYR A 321 -0.40 -12.89 7.31
CA TYR A 321 -1.83 -12.66 7.10
C TYR A 321 -2.12 -11.64 6.00
N VAL A 322 -1.20 -10.70 5.73
CA VAL A 322 -1.41 -9.64 4.74
C VAL A 322 -0.67 -9.90 3.43
N SER A 323 0.43 -10.66 3.43
CA SER A 323 1.12 -11.03 2.19
C SER A 323 0.19 -11.72 1.19
N GLY A 324 0.23 -11.33 -0.07
CA GLY A 324 -0.61 -11.85 -1.14
C GLY A 324 -2.02 -11.27 -1.18
N SER A 325 -2.39 -10.40 -0.23
CA SER A 325 -3.69 -9.73 -0.19
C SER A 325 -3.71 -8.45 -1.03
N THR A 326 -4.89 -7.87 -1.20
CA THR A 326 -5.08 -6.55 -1.80
C THR A 326 -5.56 -5.57 -0.74
N ARG A 327 -4.89 -4.43 -0.57
CA ARG A 327 -5.37 -3.40 0.34
C ARG A 327 -6.69 -2.83 -0.17
N ILE A 328 -7.65 -2.64 0.75
CA ILE A 328 -8.99 -2.12 0.46
C ILE A 328 -9.28 -0.87 1.28
N ARG A 329 -10.25 -0.08 0.81
CA ARG A 329 -10.69 1.13 1.51
C ARG A 329 -11.31 0.75 2.86
N HIS A 330 -10.94 1.50 3.87
CA HIS A 330 -11.59 1.48 5.18
C HIS A 330 -11.64 2.91 5.73
N GLY A 331 -12.53 3.14 6.69
CA GLY A 331 -12.59 4.38 7.45
C GLY A 331 -12.60 4.06 8.93
N LEU A 332 -11.66 4.64 9.67
CA LEU A 332 -11.56 4.54 11.12
C LEU A 332 -12.16 5.79 11.78
N ASP A 333 -13.19 5.61 12.60
CA ASP A 333 -13.74 6.63 13.49
C ASP A 333 -13.36 6.28 14.93
N ASP A 334 -12.33 6.92 15.42
CA ASP A 334 -11.82 6.87 16.79
C ASP A 334 -11.69 8.29 17.33
N ALA A 335 -12.59 8.68 18.23
CA ALA A 335 -12.64 10.03 18.79
C ALA A 335 -11.37 10.48 19.50
N THR A 336 -10.48 9.54 19.86
CA THR A 336 -9.24 9.82 20.59
C THR A 336 -8.02 10.01 19.68
N GLY A 337 -8.07 9.52 18.44
CA GLY A 337 -6.94 9.47 17.54
C GLY A 337 -5.81 8.52 17.99
N SER A 338 -6.13 7.54 18.81
CA SER A 338 -5.15 6.64 19.42
C SER A 338 -4.93 5.35 18.64
N LEU A 339 -5.88 5.01 17.76
CA LEU A 339 -5.81 3.84 16.92
C LEU A 339 -5.22 4.18 15.55
N SER A 340 -4.50 3.23 14.98
CA SER A 340 -4.10 3.19 13.57
C SER A 340 -4.60 1.90 12.95
N SER A 341 -5.06 1.92 11.69
CA SER A 341 -5.63 0.72 11.07
C SER A 341 -5.33 0.64 9.57
N SER A 342 -5.46 -0.56 9.03
CA SER A 342 -5.50 -0.83 7.60
C SER A 342 -6.33 -2.08 7.33
N ALA A 343 -6.86 -2.21 6.11
CA ALA A 343 -7.74 -3.31 5.76
C ALA A 343 -7.37 -3.94 4.41
N TYR A 344 -7.59 -5.24 4.30
CA TYR A 344 -7.17 -6.02 3.14
C TYR A 344 -8.21 -7.07 2.78
N LEU A 345 -8.32 -7.36 1.50
CA LEU A 345 -9.03 -8.51 0.96
C LEU A 345 -8.02 -9.64 0.76
N SER A 346 -8.31 -10.83 1.28
CA SER A 346 -7.43 -12.00 1.11
C SER A 346 -7.19 -12.33 -0.37
N GLN A 347 -6.13 -13.05 -0.66
CA GLN A 347 -5.79 -13.46 -2.03
C GLN A 347 -6.93 -14.23 -2.73
N THR A 348 -7.71 -14.99 -1.96
CA THR A 348 -8.87 -15.74 -2.46
C THR A 348 -10.15 -14.90 -2.55
N GLY A 349 -10.15 -13.70 -1.98
CA GLY A 349 -11.32 -12.82 -1.92
C GLY A 349 -12.40 -13.25 -0.93
N ASP A 350 -12.15 -14.31 -0.15
CA ASP A 350 -13.12 -14.89 0.78
C ASP A 350 -13.06 -14.34 2.20
N SER A 351 -12.06 -13.54 2.50
CA SER A 351 -11.83 -13.02 3.86
C SER A 351 -11.37 -11.56 3.83
N THR A 352 -11.81 -10.79 4.82
CA THR A 352 -11.29 -9.45 5.11
C THR A 352 -10.35 -9.52 6.30
N ILE A 353 -9.18 -8.89 6.15
CA ILE A 353 -8.15 -8.78 7.18
C ILE A 353 -8.09 -7.34 7.63
N VAL A 354 -8.19 -7.10 8.94
CA VAL A 354 -8.13 -5.75 9.53
C VAL A 354 -6.99 -5.70 10.52
N MET A 355 -6.05 -4.79 10.28
CA MET A 355 -4.98 -4.47 11.21
C MET A 355 -5.41 -3.32 12.10
N ILE A 356 -5.19 -3.43 13.41
CA ILE A 356 -5.41 -2.33 14.37
C ILE A 356 -4.20 -2.23 15.30
N ILE A 357 -3.68 -1.02 15.43
CA ILE A 357 -2.57 -0.68 16.35
C ILE A 357 -3.14 0.27 17.39
N ASN A 358 -3.13 -0.14 18.66
CA ASN A 358 -3.51 0.71 19.79
C ASN A 358 -2.26 1.14 20.58
N SER A 359 -1.85 2.38 20.40
CA SER A 359 -0.68 2.95 21.10
C SER A 359 -1.01 3.63 22.43
N SER A 360 -2.27 3.52 22.90
CA SER A 360 -2.74 4.14 24.15
C SER A 360 -2.93 3.13 25.29
N GLY A 361 -3.14 3.67 26.50
CA GLY A 361 -3.50 2.89 27.68
C GLY A 361 -5.00 2.56 27.78
N ASP A 362 -5.81 2.97 26.80
CA ASP A 362 -7.26 2.73 26.79
C ASP A 362 -7.59 1.41 26.09
N ASN A 363 -8.64 0.73 26.57
CA ASN A 363 -9.25 -0.38 25.84
C ASN A 363 -10.31 0.18 24.88
N PHE A 364 -10.43 -0.40 23.67
CA PHE A 364 -11.43 0.00 22.68
C PHE A 364 -12.37 -1.15 22.36
N ASN A 365 -13.67 -0.91 22.51
CA ASN A 365 -14.70 -1.73 21.88
C ASN A 365 -14.93 -1.21 20.47
N THR A 366 -14.48 -1.97 19.48
CA THR A 366 -14.45 -1.56 18.08
C THR A 366 -15.48 -2.35 17.28
N THR A 367 -16.43 -1.64 16.69
CA THR A 367 -17.37 -2.23 15.72
C THR A 367 -16.72 -2.22 14.34
N ILE A 368 -16.70 -3.37 13.66
CA ILE A 368 -16.18 -3.49 12.30
C ILE A 368 -17.34 -3.78 11.35
N SER A 369 -17.73 -2.76 10.57
CA SER A 369 -18.79 -2.88 9.56
C SER A 369 -18.21 -3.49 8.29
N LEU A 370 -18.52 -4.78 8.07
CA LEU A 370 -18.09 -5.53 6.89
C LEU A 370 -19.11 -5.40 5.75
N PRO A 371 -18.69 -5.49 4.47
CA PRO A 371 -19.60 -5.51 3.32
C PRO A 371 -20.33 -6.85 3.13
N PHE A 372 -20.19 -7.80 4.07
CA PHE A 372 -20.79 -9.12 4.07
C PHE A 372 -21.10 -9.58 5.51
N ASN A 373 -21.91 -10.62 5.65
CA ASN A 373 -22.11 -11.28 6.92
C ASN A 373 -20.98 -12.27 7.20
N THR A 374 -20.54 -12.36 8.46
CA THR A 374 -19.55 -13.31 8.90
C THR A 374 -20.03 -14.14 10.08
N THR A 375 -19.69 -15.43 10.08
CA THR A 375 -19.92 -16.35 11.20
C THR A 375 -18.61 -16.89 11.76
N GLU A 376 -17.50 -16.66 11.06
CA GLU A 376 -16.18 -17.11 11.44
C GLU A 376 -15.21 -15.93 11.51
N GLY A 377 -14.56 -15.78 12.65
CA GLY A 377 -13.52 -14.79 12.85
C GLY A 377 -12.38 -15.33 13.69
N SER A 378 -11.22 -14.72 13.53
CA SER A 378 -10.06 -14.95 14.40
C SER A 378 -9.33 -13.65 14.66
N GLN A 379 -8.67 -13.57 15.82
CA GLN A 379 -7.77 -12.49 16.15
C GLN A 379 -6.38 -13.02 16.44
N ILE A 380 -5.39 -12.21 16.11
CA ILE A 380 -3.99 -12.41 16.46
C ILE A 380 -3.56 -11.16 17.23
N VAL A 381 -2.96 -11.34 18.40
CA VAL A 381 -2.65 -10.23 19.30
C VAL A 381 -1.20 -10.27 19.77
N THR A 382 -0.51 -9.14 19.64
CA THR A 382 0.78 -8.90 20.27
C THR A 382 0.65 -7.75 21.27
N THR A 383 1.08 -8.02 22.51
CA THR A 383 1.21 -7.04 23.60
C THR A 383 2.59 -7.18 24.25
N GLU A 384 2.82 -6.56 25.39
CA GLU A 384 4.03 -6.81 26.16
C GLU A 384 4.19 -8.28 26.53
N SER A 385 3.08 -8.99 26.88
CA SER A 385 3.07 -10.39 27.31
C SER A 385 2.68 -11.39 26.21
N LEU A 386 1.89 -10.99 25.22
CA LEU A 386 1.45 -11.85 24.10
C LEU A 386 2.36 -11.70 22.87
N ASN A 387 2.50 -12.76 22.08
CA ASN A 387 3.46 -12.88 20.99
C ASN A 387 2.84 -13.38 19.68
N ALA A 388 1.94 -12.61 19.09
CA ALA A 388 1.11 -12.98 17.95
C ALA A 388 0.20 -14.19 18.28
N ASP A 389 -0.37 -14.18 19.47
CA ASP A 389 -1.23 -15.25 19.97
C ASP A 389 -2.56 -15.23 19.21
N LYS A 390 -2.91 -16.37 18.61
CA LYS A 390 -4.11 -16.51 17.78
C LYS A 390 -5.24 -17.18 18.56
N THR A 391 -6.43 -16.56 18.50
CA THR A 391 -7.66 -17.11 19.08
C THR A 391 -8.84 -16.92 18.12
N ALA A 392 -9.86 -17.79 18.24
CA ALA A 392 -11.13 -17.61 17.53
C ALA A 392 -11.92 -16.45 18.14
N LEU A 393 -12.72 -15.78 17.31
CA LEU A 393 -13.69 -14.77 17.74
C LEU A 393 -15.09 -15.37 17.77
N THR A 394 -15.88 -15.00 18.77
CA THR A 394 -17.30 -15.23 18.77
C THR A 394 -17.98 -14.11 18.01
N ILE A 395 -18.73 -14.45 16.97
CA ILE A 395 -19.51 -13.51 16.16
C ILE A 395 -20.98 -13.61 16.57
N ASP A 396 -21.62 -12.49 16.80
CA ASP A 396 -23.05 -12.43 17.09
C ASP A 396 -23.84 -12.94 15.88
N SER A 397 -24.66 -13.99 16.12
CA SER A 397 -25.45 -14.65 15.08
C SER A 397 -26.68 -13.86 14.65
N GLU A 398 -27.05 -12.78 15.34
CA GLU A 398 -28.18 -11.92 14.99
C GLU A 398 -27.74 -10.78 14.08
N THR A 399 -26.60 -10.16 14.41
CA THR A 399 -26.08 -9.01 13.64
C THR A 399 -25.10 -9.42 12.55
N TYR A 400 -24.37 -10.54 12.71
CA TYR A 400 -23.28 -11.00 11.84
C TYR A 400 -22.20 -9.94 11.61
N GLN A 401 -22.15 -8.91 12.46
CA GLN A 401 -21.13 -7.86 12.43
C GLN A 401 -20.24 -7.98 13.66
N PRO A 402 -18.91 -8.01 13.48
CA PRO A 402 -18.01 -8.20 14.61
C PRO A 402 -17.91 -6.95 15.48
N GLU A 403 -18.04 -7.16 16.78
CA GLU A 403 -17.51 -6.27 17.81
C GLU A 403 -16.26 -6.90 18.41
N VAL A 404 -15.15 -6.16 18.41
CA VAL A 404 -13.87 -6.65 18.89
C VAL A 404 -13.31 -5.76 19.98
N SER A 405 -12.66 -6.37 20.98
CA SER A 405 -11.93 -5.63 22.00
C SER A 405 -10.48 -5.46 21.56
N VAL A 406 -10.02 -4.21 21.50
CA VAL A 406 -8.63 -3.86 21.19
C VAL A 406 -7.95 -3.42 22.49
N ALA A 407 -7.12 -4.31 23.02
CA ALA A 407 -6.46 -4.11 24.31
C ALA A 407 -5.53 -2.88 24.31
N PRO A 408 -5.26 -2.28 25.48
CA PRO A 408 -4.25 -1.24 25.62
C PRO A 408 -2.88 -1.71 25.12
N TYR A 409 -2.18 -0.83 24.44
CA TYR A 409 -0.81 -1.09 23.97
C TYR A 409 -0.71 -2.41 23.20
N SER A 410 -1.48 -2.58 22.14
CA SER A 410 -1.54 -3.81 21.35
C SER A 410 -1.40 -3.60 19.84
N VAL A 411 -0.94 -4.64 19.16
CA VAL A 411 -1.02 -4.80 17.70
C VAL A 411 -1.91 -6.00 17.45
N CYS A 412 -3.01 -5.79 16.73
CA CYS A 412 -4.03 -6.78 16.49
C CYS A 412 -4.25 -7.01 14.99
N THR A 413 -4.40 -8.26 14.59
CA THR A 413 -4.93 -8.65 13.29
C THR A 413 -6.25 -9.35 13.49
N PHE A 414 -7.30 -8.89 12.82
CA PHE A 414 -8.60 -9.54 12.78
C PHE A 414 -8.85 -10.10 11.40
N ILE A 415 -9.34 -11.33 11.31
CA ILE A 415 -9.64 -12.02 10.06
C ILE A 415 -11.08 -12.47 10.10
N PHE A 416 -11.88 -12.06 9.12
CA PHE A 416 -13.29 -12.35 9.01
C PHE A 416 -13.57 -13.05 7.68
N LYS A 417 -14.16 -14.24 7.75
CA LYS A 417 -14.50 -15.04 6.57
C LYS A 417 -15.91 -14.70 6.10
N LYS A 418 -16.07 -14.47 4.81
CA LYS A 418 -17.38 -14.21 4.19
C LYS A 418 -18.25 -15.46 4.31
N SER A 419 -19.44 -15.33 4.92
CA SER A 419 -20.44 -16.40 5.02
C SER A 419 -21.61 -16.19 4.06
N SER A 420 -22.11 -14.94 3.92
CA SER A 420 -23.20 -14.57 3.00
C SER A 420 -23.11 -13.09 2.65
N ALA A 421 -23.83 -12.67 1.61
CA ALA A 421 -24.03 -11.26 1.30
C ALA A 421 -24.91 -10.58 2.38
N ARG A 422 -24.72 -9.29 2.59
CA ARG A 422 -25.61 -8.48 3.43
C ARG A 422 -26.85 -8.07 2.64
N THR A 423 -28.01 -8.31 3.23
CA THR A 423 -29.31 -7.96 2.62
C THR A 423 -29.74 -6.51 2.89
N ASP A 424 -29.13 -5.85 3.87
CA ASP A 424 -29.37 -4.44 4.23
C ASP A 424 -28.48 -3.44 3.46
N LEU A 425 -27.49 -3.94 2.73
CA LEU A 425 -26.74 -3.14 1.76
C LEU A 425 -27.40 -3.31 0.39
N PRO A 426 -27.39 -2.25 -0.47
CA PRO A 426 -27.79 -2.43 -1.84
C PRO A 426 -26.98 -3.59 -2.44
N GLU A 427 -27.67 -4.57 -3.04
CA GLU A 427 -27.02 -5.67 -3.74
C GLU A 427 -26.04 -5.06 -4.75
N ILE A 428 -24.76 -5.27 -4.48
CA ILE A 428 -23.77 -5.19 -5.55
C ILE A 428 -24.01 -6.48 -6.31
N SER A 429 -24.66 -6.37 -7.47
CA SER A 429 -24.86 -7.55 -8.28
C SER A 429 -23.47 -8.13 -8.57
N ASP A 430 -23.22 -9.37 -8.16
CA ASP A 430 -22.02 -10.13 -8.53
C ASP A 430 -21.86 -10.28 -10.05
N ASN A 431 -22.80 -9.71 -10.82
CA ASN A 431 -22.89 -9.69 -12.26
C ASN A 431 -22.35 -8.41 -12.93
N GLU A 432 -21.98 -7.38 -12.15
CA GLU A 432 -21.34 -6.22 -12.74
C GLU A 432 -19.83 -6.47 -12.81
N ASN A 433 -19.33 -6.83 -13.97
CA ASN A 433 -17.90 -6.77 -14.28
C ASN A 433 -17.46 -5.30 -14.29
N THR A 434 -17.24 -4.74 -13.11
CA THR A 434 -16.69 -3.38 -12.98
C THR A 434 -15.18 -3.44 -13.15
N VAL A 435 -14.67 -2.82 -14.20
CA VAL A 435 -13.23 -2.63 -14.40
C VAL A 435 -12.91 -1.21 -14.01
N SER A 436 -12.07 -1.04 -12.99
CA SER A 436 -11.57 0.30 -12.63
C SER A 436 -10.79 0.88 -13.82
N VAL A 437 -11.30 1.96 -14.38
CA VAL A 437 -10.67 2.69 -15.49
C VAL A 437 -9.71 3.74 -14.97
N PHE A 438 -10.07 4.36 -13.85
CA PHE A 438 -9.30 5.37 -13.18
C PHE A 438 -9.66 5.33 -11.69
N ALA A 439 -8.67 5.05 -10.85
CA ALA A 439 -8.77 5.19 -9.41
C ALA A 439 -7.53 5.94 -8.95
N ASP A 440 -7.69 7.19 -8.57
CA ASP A 440 -6.59 7.96 -8.01
C ASP A 440 -6.85 8.17 -6.52
N ASN A 441 -6.02 7.53 -5.73
CA ASN A 441 -5.98 7.73 -4.31
C ASN A 441 -4.83 8.70 -4.02
N TYR A 442 -4.97 9.91 -4.19
CA TYR A 442 -4.01 11.01 -4.06
C TYR A 442 -3.01 10.91 -2.89
N ASP A 443 -2.81 9.73 -2.33
CA ASP A 443 -1.99 9.45 -1.14
C ASP A 443 -0.49 9.77 -1.31
N SER A 444 -0.07 10.41 -2.40
CA SER A 444 1.34 10.51 -2.74
C SER A 444 1.90 11.88 -2.93
N TYR A 445 1.06 12.86 -2.89
CA TYR A 445 1.53 14.20 -3.17
C TYR A 445 1.58 14.97 -1.85
N GLY A 446 2.75 15.43 -1.47
CA GLY A 446 2.90 16.31 -0.31
C GLY A 446 1.90 17.47 -0.36
N ALA A 447 1.45 17.94 0.79
CA ALA A 447 0.53 19.07 0.90
C ALA A 447 0.98 20.24 0.02
N SER A 448 0.05 20.83 -0.75
CA SER A 448 0.23 22.01 -1.59
C SER A 448 0.76 21.79 -3.02
N CYS A 449 0.77 20.58 -3.55
CA CYS A 449 1.08 20.31 -4.96
C CYS A 449 -0.18 20.00 -5.79
N ILE A 450 -0.03 20.00 -7.10
CA ILE A 450 -1.02 19.48 -8.04
C ILE A 450 -0.45 18.18 -8.61
N PRO A 451 -1.16 17.04 -8.48
CA PRO A 451 -0.68 15.76 -8.99
C PRO A 451 -0.45 15.78 -10.50
N ALA A 452 0.45 14.93 -10.98
CA ALA A 452 0.69 14.77 -12.42
C ALA A 452 -0.60 14.35 -13.15
N GLY A 453 -0.86 14.97 -14.31
CA GLY A 453 -2.09 14.77 -15.09
C GLY A 453 -3.29 15.59 -14.61
N TRP A 454 -3.22 16.15 -13.42
CA TRP A 454 -4.23 17.05 -12.89
C TRP A 454 -3.89 18.50 -13.20
N ARG A 455 -4.93 19.26 -13.47
CA ARG A 455 -4.85 20.72 -13.56
C ARG A 455 -5.72 21.35 -12.50
N ALA A 456 -5.21 22.41 -11.89
CA ALA A 456 -5.97 23.24 -10.98
C ALA A 456 -5.87 24.68 -11.50
N LYS A 457 -7.00 25.27 -11.82
CA LYS A 457 -7.06 26.64 -12.36
C LYS A 457 -8.02 27.51 -11.54
N SER A 458 -7.54 28.67 -11.12
CA SER A 458 -8.33 29.85 -10.88
C SER A 458 -8.15 30.80 -12.06
N GLU A 459 -8.99 31.84 -12.24
CA GLU A 459 -8.82 32.84 -13.28
C GLU A 459 -7.46 33.57 -13.19
N GLU A 460 -6.77 33.50 -12.08
CA GLU A 460 -5.43 34.07 -11.84
C GLU A 460 -4.25 33.20 -12.32
N GLY A 461 -4.52 32.06 -12.97
CA GLY A 461 -3.50 31.17 -13.55
C GLY A 461 -3.14 29.93 -12.73
N ILE A 462 -2.20 29.13 -13.26
CA ILE A 462 -1.70 27.91 -12.61
C ILE A 462 -0.90 28.32 -11.37
N ARG A 463 -1.26 27.76 -10.22
CA ARG A 463 -0.60 28.11 -8.96
C ARG A 463 0.73 27.43 -8.78
N LYS A 464 1.70 28.19 -8.29
CA LYS A 464 2.95 27.64 -7.76
C LYS A 464 2.72 27.12 -6.34
N ALA A 465 3.34 25.98 -6.00
CA ALA A 465 3.39 25.45 -4.67
C ALA A 465 3.86 26.52 -3.66
N GLY A 466 3.23 26.60 -2.49
CA GLY A 466 3.72 27.36 -1.35
C GLY A 466 3.04 28.69 -1.03
N SER A 467 2.02 29.16 -1.77
CA SER A 467 1.28 30.37 -1.38
C SER A 467 -0.12 30.06 -0.82
N TYR A 468 -0.48 30.65 0.33
CA TYR A 468 -1.80 30.55 0.97
C TYR A 468 -2.94 31.26 0.22
N SER A 469 -2.69 31.67 -1.00
CA SER A 469 -3.64 32.40 -1.80
C SER A 469 -4.74 31.50 -2.39
N LEU A 470 -5.71 32.06 -3.02
CA LEU A 470 -6.91 31.47 -3.62
C LEU A 470 -6.60 30.38 -4.68
N GLY A 471 -7.46 29.39 -4.83
CA GLY A 471 -7.41 28.35 -5.85
C GLY A 471 -7.25 26.92 -5.30
N PRO A 472 -7.59 25.91 -6.09
CA PRO A 472 -7.51 24.52 -5.67
C PRO A 472 -6.07 24.05 -5.48
N ARG A 473 -5.86 23.22 -4.46
CA ARG A 473 -4.59 22.53 -4.18
C ARG A 473 -4.88 21.22 -3.49
N LEU A 474 -3.97 20.26 -3.62
CA LEU A 474 -4.05 19.04 -2.83
C LEU A 474 -3.70 19.33 -1.36
N MET A 475 -4.47 18.76 -0.44
CA MET A 475 -4.19 18.73 1.00
C MET A 475 -4.18 17.29 1.49
N GLY A 476 -3.19 16.97 2.32
CA GLY A 476 -3.14 15.71 3.06
C GLY A 476 -3.87 15.83 4.41
N PHE A 477 -4.46 14.72 4.82
CA PHE A 477 -5.15 14.54 6.10
C PHE A 477 -4.64 13.26 6.77
N SER A 478 -5.14 12.95 7.95
CA SER A 478 -4.80 11.70 8.62
C SER A 478 -5.18 10.50 7.73
N SER A 479 -4.25 9.60 7.49
CA SER A 479 -4.44 8.36 6.73
C SER A 479 -5.45 7.39 7.35
N GLU A 480 -5.85 7.65 8.58
CA GLU A 480 -6.86 6.88 9.33
C GLU A 480 -8.28 7.46 9.17
N GLY A 481 -8.45 8.51 8.37
CA GLY A 481 -9.75 9.11 8.06
C GLY A 481 -10.40 8.49 6.83
N LEU A 482 -11.65 8.88 6.58
CA LEU A 482 -12.40 8.49 5.37
C LEU A 482 -11.85 9.15 4.09
N MET A 483 -10.98 10.14 4.23
CA MET A 483 -10.37 10.88 3.13
C MET A 483 -8.96 11.29 3.54
N ASN A 484 -7.96 10.69 2.93
CA ASN A 484 -6.55 10.92 3.28
C ASN A 484 -5.98 12.12 2.55
N TYR A 485 -6.41 12.33 1.33
CA TYR A 485 -6.08 13.49 0.51
C TYR A 485 -7.34 14.01 -0.17
N ALA A 486 -7.39 15.33 -0.33
CA ALA A 486 -8.44 15.99 -1.07
C ALA A 486 -7.92 17.23 -1.77
N PHE A 487 -8.53 17.56 -2.88
CA PHE A 487 -8.39 18.88 -3.46
C PHE A 487 -9.14 19.90 -2.60
N TYR A 488 -8.41 20.78 -1.97
CA TYR A 488 -8.96 21.90 -1.22
C TYR A 488 -9.20 23.07 -2.14
N PHE A 489 -10.45 23.43 -2.27
CA PHE A 489 -10.88 24.64 -3.00
C PHE A 489 -11.04 25.79 -2.03
N ARG A 490 -10.52 26.95 -2.45
CA ARG A 490 -10.75 28.21 -1.78
C ARG A 490 -11.03 29.27 -2.84
N THR A 491 -12.28 29.65 -3.02
CA THR A 491 -12.71 30.65 -3.97
C THR A 491 -13.23 31.89 -3.23
N ASN A 492 -13.05 33.06 -3.83
CA ASN A 492 -13.58 34.36 -3.36
C ASN A 492 -14.63 34.88 -4.34
N THR A 493 -14.97 36.14 -4.25
CA THR A 493 -15.96 36.80 -5.11
C THR A 493 -15.47 37.07 -6.54
N ALA A 494 -14.17 36.90 -6.83
CA ALA A 494 -13.59 37.23 -8.13
C ALA A 494 -13.77 36.11 -9.15
N ALA A 495 -13.50 34.82 -8.78
CA ALA A 495 -13.38 33.75 -9.75
C ALA A 495 -13.86 32.39 -9.25
N ASP A 496 -14.35 31.56 -10.17
CA ASP A 496 -14.56 30.12 -9.98
C ASP A 496 -13.20 29.41 -9.87
N GLY A 497 -13.15 28.35 -9.06
CA GLY A 497 -12.02 27.41 -9.01
C GLY A 497 -12.39 26.09 -9.66
N TYR A 498 -11.45 25.43 -10.34
CA TYR A 498 -11.66 24.07 -10.82
C TYR A 498 -10.41 23.21 -10.75
N ILE A 499 -10.62 21.90 -10.70
CA ILE A 499 -9.62 20.88 -11.01
C ILE A 499 -10.11 20.06 -12.18
N SER A 500 -9.19 19.51 -12.96
CA SER A 500 -9.50 18.61 -14.08
C SER A 500 -8.41 17.56 -14.26
N TYR A 501 -8.82 16.41 -14.83
CA TYR A 501 -7.94 15.32 -15.25
C TYR A 501 -8.24 14.95 -16.70
N GLY A 502 -7.21 14.64 -17.49
CA GLY A 502 -7.35 14.24 -18.89
C GLY A 502 -7.07 15.35 -19.91
N GLU A 503 -6.79 16.58 -19.48
CA GLU A 503 -6.44 17.70 -20.40
C GLU A 503 -5.01 17.62 -20.94
N GLU A 504 -4.07 17.03 -20.21
CA GLU A 504 -2.67 16.97 -20.58
C GLU A 504 -2.38 15.81 -21.53
N ASN A 505 -1.55 16.04 -22.56
CA ASN A 505 -1.28 15.05 -23.61
C ASN A 505 -0.74 13.72 -23.09
N ASN A 506 0.13 13.75 -22.06
CA ASN A 506 0.71 12.54 -21.46
C ASN A 506 -0.21 11.83 -20.46
N TYR A 507 -1.36 12.42 -20.14
CA TYR A 507 -2.32 11.94 -19.14
C TYR A 507 -3.75 11.98 -19.70
N ARG A 508 -3.91 11.66 -20.98
CA ARG A 508 -5.23 11.61 -21.61
C ARG A 508 -6.09 10.49 -20.98
N LEU A 509 -7.32 10.83 -20.63
CA LEU A 509 -8.31 9.86 -20.22
C LEU A 509 -9.01 9.32 -21.47
N ASN A 510 -8.52 8.21 -22.00
CA ASN A 510 -9.11 7.54 -23.16
C ASN A 510 -10.20 6.58 -22.67
N LEU A 511 -11.44 6.83 -23.06
CA LEU A 511 -12.58 5.98 -22.72
C LEU A 511 -13.14 5.32 -23.97
N GLU A 512 -13.44 4.04 -23.84
CA GLU A 512 -14.13 3.23 -24.86
C GLU A 512 -15.65 3.36 -24.70
N PRO A 513 -16.46 3.07 -25.73
CA PRO A 513 -17.92 3.02 -25.58
C PRO A 513 -18.33 2.09 -24.44
N GLY A 514 -19.28 2.54 -23.63
CA GLY A 514 -19.77 1.80 -22.49
C GLY A 514 -20.39 2.70 -21.42
N LYS A 515 -20.92 2.10 -20.38
CA LYS A 515 -21.48 2.78 -19.23
C LYS A 515 -20.42 2.95 -18.14
N TYR A 516 -20.44 4.08 -17.51
CA TYR A 516 -19.47 4.46 -16.50
C TYR A 516 -20.14 5.09 -15.29
N THR A 517 -19.55 4.92 -14.11
CA THR A 517 -19.89 5.65 -12.90
C THR A 517 -18.65 6.40 -12.39
N LEU A 518 -18.76 7.71 -12.29
CA LEU A 518 -17.80 8.58 -11.61
C LEU A 518 -18.28 8.79 -10.18
N SER A 519 -17.56 8.30 -9.20
CA SER A 519 -17.83 8.54 -7.77
C SER A 519 -16.80 9.46 -7.15
N TYR A 520 -17.21 10.24 -6.17
CA TYR A 520 -16.34 11.14 -5.41
C TYR A 520 -16.97 11.51 -4.07
N SER A 521 -16.16 12.02 -3.16
CA SER A 521 -16.61 12.50 -1.85
C SER A 521 -16.35 13.99 -1.72
N THR A 522 -17.24 14.70 -1.01
CA THR A 522 -17.03 16.09 -0.63
C THR A 522 -17.12 16.29 0.87
N VAL A 523 -16.39 17.28 1.39
CA VAL A 523 -16.46 17.74 2.79
C VAL A 523 -16.35 19.25 2.80
N GLY A 524 -17.26 19.94 3.48
CA GLY A 524 -17.15 21.39 3.68
C GLY A 524 -15.93 21.72 4.54
N TRP A 525 -15.19 22.76 4.18
CA TRP A 525 -14.11 23.31 4.98
C TRP A 525 -14.47 24.72 5.41
N LYS A 526 -15.09 24.86 6.59
CA LYS A 526 -15.67 26.10 7.11
C LYS A 526 -16.90 26.63 6.34
N ALA A 527 -17.26 26.03 5.22
CA ALA A 527 -18.44 26.33 4.42
C ALA A 527 -18.87 25.07 3.64
N THR A 528 -20.07 25.08 3.08
CA THR A 528 -20.62 23.98 2.28
C THR A 528 -21.05 24.48 0.89
N PRO A 529 -20.12 24.98 0.05
CA PRO A 529 -20.47 25.44 -1.27
C PRO A 529 -20.85 24.26 -2.19
N THR A 530 -21.62 24.55 -3.23
CA THR A 530 -21.90 23.57 -4.28
C THR A 530 -20.65 23.31 -5.12
N VAL A 531 -20.40 22.03 -5.38
CA VAL A 531 -19.40 21.50 -6.28
C VAL A 531 -20.10 20.91 -7.50
N THR A 532 -19.76 21.36 -8.69
CA THR A 532 -20.25 20.76 -9.95
C THR A 532 -19.19 19.80 -10.48
N ALA A 533 -19.49 18.50 -10.50
CA ALA A 533 -18.69 17.50 -11.23
C ALA A 533 -19.17 17.41 -12.68
N ALA A 534 -18.25 17.32 -13.63
CA ALA A 534 -18.53 17.21 -15.04
C ALA A 534 -17.65 16.17 -15.72
N VAL A 535 -18.23 15.42 -16.64
CA VAL A 535 -17.53 14.64 -17.66
C VAL A 535 -17.65 15.40 -18.98
N GLN A 536 -16.54 15.74 -19.61
CA GLN A 536 -16.49 16.60 -20.78
C GLN A 536 -15.69 15.93 -21.93
N THR A 537 -15.98 16.36 -23.16
CA THR A 537 -15.06 16.16 -24.27
C THR A 537 -13.81 17.05 -24.08
N THR A 538 -12.75 16.76 -24.81
CA THR A 538 -11.54 17.62 -24.81
C THR A 538 -11.78 19.03 -25.38
N SER A 539 -12.87 19.25 -26.11
CA SER A 539 -13.33 20.56 -26.56
C SER A 539 -14.13 21.34 -25.49
N GLY A 540 -14.40 20.71 -24.33
CA GLY A 540 -15.12 21.34 -23.22
C GLY A 540 -16.64 21.18 -23.26
N SER A 541 -17.19 20.34 -24.16
CA SER A 541 -18.63 20.06 -24.18
C SER A 541 -18.99 19.03 -23.11
N ASP A 542 -20.00 19.34 -22.30
CA ASP A 542 -20.46 18.45 -21.23
C ASP A 542 -21.13 17.19 -21.81
N ILE A 543 -20.69 16.04 -21.36
CA ILE A 543 -21.37 14.73 -21.53
C ILE A 543 -22.40 14.57 -20.41
N LYS A 544 -21.97 14.84 -19.17
CA LYS A 544 -22.81 14.74 -17.98
C LYS A 544 -22.27 15.65 -16.87
N THR A 545 -23.18 16.19 -16.06
CA THR A 545 -22.84 17.01 -14.90
C THR A 545 -23.66 16.59 -13.68
N LEU A 546 -23.13 16.85 -12.48
CA LEU A 546 -23.80 16.67 -11.20
C LEU A 546 -23.39 17.77 -10.24
N ASP A 547 -24.41 18.49 -9.71
CA ASP A 547 -24.22 19.42 -8.61
C ASP A 547 -24.33 18.69 -7.28
N SER A 548 -23.37 18.90 -6.41
CA SER A 548 -23.27 18.28 -5.09
C SER A 548 -22.96 19.32 -4.02
N THR A 549 -23.60 19.20 -2.85
CA THR A 549 -23.37 20.10 -1.72
C THR A 549 -23.02 19.28 -0.48
N PRO A 550 -21.86 19.49 0.16
CA PRO A 550 -21.47 18.73 1.34
C PRO A 550 -22.51 18.88 2.46
N SER A 551 -22.94 17.77 3.04
CA SER A 551 -23.82 17.75 4.23
C SER A 551 -23.02 17.85 5.54
N SER A 552 -21.70 17.71 5.49
CA SER A 552 -20.79 17.79 6.62
C SER A 552 -19.66 18.78 6.35
N PHE A 553 -19.11 19.36 7.41
CA PHE A 553 -17.91 20.20 7.30
C PHE A 553 -16.95 19.94 8.46
N VAL A 554 -15.68 20.27 8.26
CA VAL A 554 -14.61 20.17 9.25
C VAL A 554 -14.25 21.56 9.73
N SER A 555 -14.30 21.76 11.04
CA SER A 555 -13.90 23.01 11.67
C SER A 555 -12.43 23.04 12.11
N ALA A 556 -11.69 21.96 11.88
CA ALA A 556 -10.31 21.81 12.32
C ALA A 556 -9.32 22.70 11.53
N ASN A 557 -8.27 23.14 12.20
CA ASN A 557 -7.17 23.87 11.58
C ASN A 557 -6.04 22.89 11.25
N GLY A 558 -5.69 22.76 9.98
CA GLY A 558 -4.45 22.13 9.51
C GLY A 558 -4.58 20.74 8.89
N SER A 559 -3.46 20.28 8.36
CA SER A 559 -3.29 19.04 7.61
C SER A 559 -3.32 17.75 8.45
N SER A 560 -3.39 17.84 9.77
CA SER A 560 -3.51 16.68 10.68
C SER A 560 -4.96 16.31 11.02
N ALA A 561 -5.95 17.00 10.42
CA ALA A 561 -7.35 16.71 10.66
C ALA A 561 -7.70 15.30 10.17
N ARG A 562 -8.39 14.52 11.00
CA ARG A 562 -8.99 13.25 10.59
C ARG A 562 -10.39 13.55 10.01
N ILE A 563 -10.65 13.14 8.79
CA ILE A 563 -11.94 13.27 8.14
C ILE A 563 -12.79 12.06 8.50
N THR A 564 -13.76 12.21 9.37
CA THR A 564 -14.61 11.11 9.89
C THR A 564 -15.96 11.02 9.21
N LYS A 565 -16.35 12.03 8.42
CA LYS A 565 -17.61 12.06 7.65
C LYS A 565 -17.37 12.66 6.28
N THR A 566 -17.97 12.04 5.27
CA THR A 566 -18.00 12.52 3.89
C THR A 566 -19.43 12.59 3.39
N SER A 567 -19.64 13.36 2.33
CA SER A 567 -20.86 13.31 1.51
C SER A 567 -20.46 12.71 0.18
N ASP A 568 -20.94 11.51 -0.09
CA ASP A 568 -20.54 10.72 -1.25
C ASP A 568 -21.54 10.87 -2.39
N TYR A 569 -21.03 11.02 -3.61
CA TYR A 569 -21.81 11.26 -4.82
C TYR A 569 -21.35 10.32 -5.93
N SER A 570 -22.29 9.99 -6.81
CA SER A 570 -22.01 9.22 -8.03
C SER A 570 -22.73 9.81 -9.23
N LEU A 571 -22.07 9.77 -10.38
CA LEU A 571 -22.54 10.29 -11.65
C LEU A 571 -22.43 9.19 -12.71
N ASP A 572 -23.57 8.63 -13.10
CA ASP A 572 -23.65 7.64 -14.16
C ASP A 572 -23.75 8.32 -15.53
N PHE A 573 -22.96 7.84 -16.48
CA PHE A 573 -22.93 8.36 -17.84
C PHE A 573 -22.57 7.26 -18.85
N GLU A 574 -22.82 7.54 -20.11
CA GLU A 574 -22.52 6.62 -21.22
C GLU A 574 -21.57 7.29 -22.21
N ILE A 575 -20.54 6.58 -22.61
CA ILE A 575 -19.63 6.93 -23.69
C ILE A 575 -20.05 6.15 -24.94
N THR A 576 -20.29 6.86 -26.02
CA THR A 576 -20.76 6.29 -27.29
C THR A 576 -19.65 6.17 -28.35
N LYS A 577 -18.51 6.83 -28.11
CA LYS A 577 -17.37 6.85 -29.05
C LYS A 577 -16.06 6.77 -28.30
N SER A 578 -15.14 5.90 -28.75
CA SER A 578 -13.74 5.90 -28.28
C SER A 578 -13.10 7.25 -28.55
N ASP A 579 -12.72 7.98 -27.51
CA ASP A 579 -12.07 9.28 -27.60
C ASP A 579 -11.38 9.63 -26.26
N SER A 580 -10.71 10.78 -26.22
CA SER A 580 -10.19 11.36 -24.98
C SER A 580 -11.23 12.27 -24.32
N TYR A 581 -11.36 12.13 -23.00
CA TYR A 581 -12.33 12.85 -22.18
C TYR A 581 -11.65 13.57 -21.02
N VAL A 582 -12.40 14.45 -20.36
CA VAL A 582 -11.93 15.24 -19.22
C VAL A 582 -12.92 15.08 -18.07
N LEU A 583 -12.40 14.76 -16.89
CA LEU A 583 -13.12 14.87 -15.62
C LEU A 583 -12.82 16.23 -15.01
N LYS A 584 -13.86 16.91 -14.51
CA LYS A 584 -13.71 18.27 -13.97
C LYS A 584 -14.60 18.49 -12.76
N TRP A 585 -14.10 19.17 -11.75
CA TRP A 585 -14.86 19.64 -10.60
C TRP A 585 -14.73 21.14 -10.49
N ILE A 586 -15.84 21.83 -10.36
CA ILE A 586 -15.92 23.29 -10.38
C ILE A 586 -16.56 23.74 -9.07
N VAL A 587 -15.93 24.67 -8.39
CA VAL A 587 -16.51 25.42 -7.26
C VAL A 587 -16.70 26.85 -7.68
N LYS A 588 -17.94 27.30 -7.67
CA LYS A 588 -18.28 28.67 -8.08
C LYS A 588 -17.65 29.71 -7.15
N LYS A 589 -17.45 30.92 -7.68
CA LYS A 589 -17.02 32.07 -6.87
C LYS A 589 -18.02 32.32 -5.74
N ALA A 590 -17.52 32.79 -4.62
CA ALA A 590 -18.36 33.13 -3.48
C ALA A 590 -19.23 34.37 -3.79
N THR A 591 -20.43 34.38 -3.26
CA THR A 591 -21.32 35.57 -3.31
C THR A 591 -20.95 36.59 -2.22
N GLY A 592 -20.19 36.15 -1.21
CA GLY A 592 -19.65 36.96 -0.13
C GLY A 592 -18.69 36.08 0.70
N GLY A 593 -17.56 36.64 1.14
CA GLY A 593 -16.56 35.87 1.90
C GLY A 593 -15.78 34.86 1.05
N LEU A 594 -15.66 33.63 1.53
CA LEU A 594 -14.90 32.55 0.90
C LEU A 594 -15.76 31.27 0.82
N ASN A 595 -15.69 30.57 -0.30
CA ASN A 595 -16.13 29.20 -0.43
C ASN A 595 -14.92 28.26 -0.18
N GLU A 596 -15.06 27.35 0.76
CA GLU A 596 -14.00 26.42 1.12
C GLU A 596 -14.58 25.00 1.21
N VAL A 597 -14.08 24.07 0.38
CA VAL A 597 -14.58 22.69 0.28
C VAL A 597 -13.47 21.75 -0.15
N LEU A 598 -13.57 20.51 0.29
CA LEU A 598 -12.71 19.39 -0.08
C LEU A 598 -13.44 18.51 -1.11
N VAL A 599 -12.70 18.04 -2.10
CA VAL A 599 -13.13 17.01 -3.07
C VAL A 599 -12.06 15.93 -3.13
N GLY A 600 -12.43 14.70 -2.85
CA GLY A 600 -11.52 13.55 -2.85
C GLY A 600 -12.23 12.23 -3.08
N ASN A 601 -11.54 11.11 -2.85
CA ASN A 601 -12.05 9.76 -3.08
C ASN A 601 -12.63 9.60 -4.50
N ILE A 602 -11.95 10.17 -5.50
CA ILE A 602 -12.40 10.16 -6.88
C ILE A 602 -12.12 8.77 -7.48
N ASN A 603 -13.15 8.15 -8.05
CA ASN A 603 -13.03 6.86 -8.70
C ASN A 603 -13.93 6.82 -9.95
N LEU A 604 -13.40 6.27 -11.05
CA LEU A 604 -14.14 6.06 -12.29
C LEU A 604 -14.19 4.57 -12.59
N ILE A 605 -15.38 4.02 -12.72
CA ILE A 605 -15.63 2.60 -12.99
C ILE A 605 -16.34 2.48 -14.33
N ARG A 606 -15.88 1.58 -15.18
CA ARG A 606 -16.60 1.13 -16.38
C ARG A 606 -17.43 -0.08 -16.00
N HIS A 607 -18.72 -0.03 -16.35
CA HIS A 607 -19.59 -1.19 -16.31
C HIS A 607 -19.47 -1.92 -17.64
N ASP A 608 -18.82 -3.07 -17.65
CA ASP A 608 -18.90 -3.92 -18.81
C ASP A 608 -20.35 -4.38 -18.95
N ASP A 609 -20.97 -4.18 -20.11
CA ASP A 609 -22.28 -4.75 -20.38
C ASP A 609 -22.19 -6.23 -20.03
N ALA A 610 -22.99 -6.68 -19.08
CA ALA A 610 -23.08 -8.07 -18.72
C ALA A 610 -23.31 -8.85 -20.01
N THR A 611 -22.30 -9.54 -20.49
CA THR A 611 -22.48 -10.53 -21.54
C THR A 611 -23.47 -11.50 -20.92
N VAL A 612 -24.71 -11.50 -21.40
CA VAL A 612 -25.81 -12.29 -20.85
C VAL A 612 -25.30 -13.70 -20.63
N ILE A 613 -25.11 -14.10 -19.37
CA ILE A 613 -24.87 -15.50 -19.03
C ILE A 613 -26.24 -16.16 -19.19
N GLN A 614 -26.52 -16.63 -20.38
CA GLN A 614 -27.68 -17.50 -20.60
C GLN A 614 -27.38 -18.82 -19.89
N ILE A 615 -28.01 -19.02 -18.77
CA ILE A 615 -28.20 -20.36 -18.21
C ILE A 615 -29.15 -21.06 -19.21
N MET A 616 -28.63 -21.87 -20.11
CA MET A 616 -29.47 -22.62 -21.00
C MET A 616 -30.35 -23.59 -20.18
N PRO A 617 -31.69 -23.54 -20.37
CA PRO A 617 -32.56 -24.64 -19.92
C PRO A 617 -32.12 -25.91 -20.62
N THR A 618 -32.16 -27.01 -19.94
CA THR A 618 -31.75 -28.34 -20.42
C THR A 618 -32.69 -28.94 -21.47
N ALA A 619 -33.12 -28.18 -22.46
CA ALA A 619 -33.80 -28.69 -23.64
C ALA A 619 -33.89 -27.63 -24.74
N ASN A 620 -32.96 -27.58 -25.68
CA ASN A 620 -33.29 -27.65 -27.12
C ASN A 620 -32.04 -27.83 -28.00
N THR A 621 -32.21 -28.70 -28.98
CA THR A 621 -31.24 -29.29 -29.86
C THR A 621 -30.80 -28.36 -31.01
N GLN A 622 -29.88 -27.43 -30.73
CA GLN A 622 -28.95 -26.96 -31.78
C GLN A 622 -27.53 -27.06 -31.23
N GLN A 623 -26.72 -27.90 -31.83
CA GLN A 623 -25.33 -28.03 -31.44
C GLN A 623 -24.61 -26.68 -31.67
N PRO A 624 -23.86 -26.17 -30.66
CA PRO A 624 -23.08 -24.95 -30.86
C PRO A 624 -22.01 -25.16 -31.93
N ALA A 625 -21.80 -24.18 -32.78
CA ALA A 625 -20.83 -24.27 -33.88
C ALA A 625 -19.40 -24.49 -33.41
N SER A 626 -19.02 -23.94 -32.24
CA SER A 626 -17.73 -24.19 -31.61
C SER A 626 -17.72 -23.77 -30.13
N ILE A 627 -17.04 -24.56 -29.30
CA ILE A 627 -16.83 -24.29 -27.87
C ILE A 627 -15.35 -24.01 -27.64
N TYR A 628 -15.03 -22.98 -26.85
CA TYR A 628 -13.66 -22.60 -26.48
C TYR A 628 -13.53 -22.45 -24.97
N ASP A 629 -12.35 -22.71 -24.44
CA ASP A 629 -12.01 -22.32 -23.08
C ASP A 629 -11.61 -20.81 -22.98
N VAL A 630 -11.38 -20.32 -21.78
CA VAL A 630 -11.01 -18.92 -21.54
C VAL A 630 -9.66 -18.51 -22.17
N GLN A 631 -8.83 -19.47 -22.56
CA GLN A 631 -7.59 -19.26 -23.29
C GLN A 631 -7.78 -19.34 -24.83
N GLY A 632 -9.01 -19.43 -25.30
CA GLY A 632 -9.33 -19.51 -26.73
C GLY A 632 -9.08 -20.87 -27.37
N ARG A 633 -8.84 -21.94 -26.60
CA ARG A 633 -8.62 -23.29 -27.13
C ARG A 633 -9.96 -23.99 -27.40
N LYS A 634 -10.13 -24.52 -28.61
CA LYS A 634 -11.35 -25.23 -29.01
C LYS A 634 -11.54 -26.50 -28.16
N GLN A 635 -12.77 -26.69 -27.68
CA GLN A 635 -13.18 -27.82 -26.87
C GLN A 635 -14.22 -28.66 -27.59
N SER A 636 -14.24 -29.98 -27.35
CA SER A 636 -15.24 -30.88 -27.90
C SER A 636 -16.56 -30.90 -27.12
N LYS A 637 -16.55 -30.39 -25.86
CA LYS A 637 -17.71 -30.31 -24.99
C LYS A 637 -17.50 -29.23 -23.90
N LEU A 638 -18.59 -28.78 -23.31
CA LEU A 638 -18.54 -27.87 -22.17
C LEU A 638 -17.80 -28.52 -20.99
N LYS A 639 -16.80 -27.83 -20.44
CA LYS A 639 -16.07 -28.21 -19.22
C LYS A 639 -16.63 -27.47 -18.03
N SER A 640 -16.36 -27.96 -16.82
CA SER A 640 -16.66 -27.23 -15.58
C SER A 640 -15.94 -25.88 -15.58
N GLY A 641 -16.66 -24.81 -15.23
CA GLY A 641 -16.21 -23.44 -15.29
C GLY A 641 -16.68 -22.70 -16.55
N LEU A 642 -16.06 -21.52 -16.82
CA LEU A 642 -16.45 -20.64 -17.92
C LEU A 642 -16.04 -21.21 -19.29
N ASN A 643 -17.00 -21.33 -20.21
CA ASN A 643 -16.81 -21.72 -21.58
C ASN A 643 -17.29 -20.59 -22.54
N ILE A 644 -16.63 -20.44 -23.67
CA ILE A 644 -16.99 -19.48 -24.71
C ILE A 644 -17.59 -20.27 -25.87
N ILE A 645 -18.85 -20.00 -26.24
CA ILE A 645 -19.54 -20.62 -27.36
C ILE A 645 -19.61 -19.62 -28.50
N LYS A 646 -19.11 -19.98 -29.65
CA LYS A 646 -19.33 -19.26 -30.90
C LYS A 646 -20.44 -19.96 -31.68
N ASN A 647 -21.56 -19.28 -31.86
CA ASN A 647 -22.72 -19.78 -32.60
C ASN A 647 -22.51 -19.75 -34.13
N ALA A 648 -23.38 -20.41 -34.85
CA ALA A 648 -23.30 -20.48 -36.32
C ALA A 648 -23.54 -19.12 -36.99
N ASP A 649 -24.28 -18.22 -36.34
CA ASP A 649 -24.51 -16.83 -36.77
C ASP A 649 -23.34 -15.88 -36.46
N GLY A 650 -22.25 -16.38 -35.87
CA GLY A 650 -21.08 -15.60 -35.47
C GLY A 650 -21.20 -14.97 -34.10
N SER A 651 -22.33 -15.03 -33.41
CA SER A 651 -22.51 -14.54 -32.07
C SER A 651 -21.68 -15.34 -31.05
N ILE A 652 -21.22 -14.69 -30.00
CA ILE A 652 -20.39 -15.29 -28.95
C ILE A 652 -21.16 -15.25 -27.63
N VAL A 653 -21.28 -16.41 -26.96
CA VAL A 653 -21.94 -16.55 -25.68
C VAL A 653 -20.97 -17.16 -24.67
N LYS A 654 -20.94 -16.63 -23.47
CA LYS A 654 -20.19 -17.21 -22.33
C LYS A 654 -21.14 -18.08 -21.50
N VAL A 655 -20.73 -19.32 -21.23
CA VAL A 655 -21.54 -20.31 -20.49
C VAL A 655 -20.72 -20.89 -19.36
N ILE A 656 -21.29 -20.91 -18.18
CA ILE A 656 -20.71 -21.63 -17.02
C ILE A 656 -21.41 -23.00 -16.92
N LYS A 657 -20.61 -24.06 -16.84
CA LYS A 657 -21.09 -25.42 -16.58
C LYS A 657 -20.72 -25.87 -15.18
#